data_5d8b654ee8ceecc8991d32ba4beb4899
#
_entry.id   5d8b654ee8ceecc8991d32ba4beb4899
#
_cell.length_a   1.000
_cell.length_b   1.000
_cell.length_c   1.000
_cell.angle_alpha   90.00
_cell.angle_beta   90.00
_cell.angle_gamma   90.00
#
_symmetry.space_group_name_H-M   'P 1'
#
loop_
_entity.id
_entity.type
_entity.pdbx_description
1 polymer ?
#
loop_
_entity_poly.entity_id
_entity_poly.type
_entity_poly.pdbx_seq_one_letter_code
_entity_poly.pdbx_strand_id
1 'polypeptide(L)'
;MKRNVVLVAVLLGAAGGGAGTLRDGALQVLPLGSIRPEGALRARLERQADGLTGHAEELYRDIGQSDWLTNAGVGGEFALERGPYYARGLVALALTLGDAKLTARARTWVDAALASQRANGDFGPRTNNWWANMLPLAYLRDWADATGDARVVPFVERYFAYQEKAFDAQPLEGESCWACARGGDETAVALWLYGKTGAPRWLAFAKRLAAMTADWTGYYHVGGDPGGHGTYCGGYRSHIVNFMQGLKAPALAWLLGGDARDRHAYAAAFDSQGWVMRQCGRPDAMVNGSEPLTDRSASGGTELCAMVERIVGSLDVLAAFGDAAVADDLEDVVYNALAATVTSDMKGIRYYLLLNQPACEDKNLLFANNGAGTGAICPGPHAGFGCCRSNWHVAWPKFVQAMWMRREDGLALVAHGPSSVATRLACGDVTLRAETGYPRSGRVTVRVVSGGGRFPLFVRVPRWARLSDAGTFRRYDRDWKAGDAVTLDFPMDIALVRGANDAVAVRRGPLLYGLRIAEDWKKIVRHKIPYSKEWSENADFPKWEIRPSSPWNYALVMKDGQLAGADVRDGGREIRVRAVRTEFAGWGYMRADAPGRAIDPPASPVDRRVCTAEETVSLVPLGDAQLRITLFPWVE
;
A
#
# COMPACT_ATOMS: atom_id res chain seq x y z
N MET A 1 -24.68 11.92 28.44
CA MET A 1 -23.78 10.85 28.88
C MET A 1 -22.36 11.32 28.58
N LYS A 2 -21.60 11.66 29.63
CA LYS A 2 -20.22 12.15 29.52
C LYS A 2 -19.30 10.98 29.13
N ARG A 3 -18.74 10.99 27.94
CA ARG A 3 -17.70 10.04 27.53
C ARG A 3 -16.38 10.44 28.19
N ASN A 4 -15.93 9.65 29.15
CA ASN A 4 -14.57 9.75 29.68
C ASN A 4 -13.60 9.29 28.60
N VAL A 5 -12.93 10.24 27.95
CA VAL A 5 -11.77 9.98 27.11
C VAL A 5 -10.57 9.84 28.03
N VAL A 6 -10.07 8.63 28.19
CA VAL A 6 -8.83 8.37 28.90
C VAL A 6 -7.67 8.93 28.08
N LEU A 7 -7.09 10.01 28.57
CA LEU A 7 -5.88 10.61 28.02
C LEU A 7 -4.70 9.71 28.42
N VAL A 8 -4.15 8.94 27.48
CA VAL A 8 -2.85 8.29 27.67
C VAL A 8 -1.78 9.33 27.34
N ALA A 9 -1.34 10.04 28.36
CA ALA A 9 -0.13 10.85 28.31
C ALA A 9 1.06 9.89 28.23
N VAL A 10 1.80 9.92 27.11
CA VAL A 10 3.14 9.33 27.08
C VAL A 10 4.03 10.22 27.94
N LEU A 11 4.44 9.70 29.09
CA LEU A 11 5.38 10.36 30.00
C LEU A 11 6.71 10.61 29.27
N LEU A 12 7.04 11.87 29.07
CA LEU A 12 8.40 12.33 28.79
C LEU A 12 9.27 12.02 30.00
N GLY A 13 10.00 10.92 29.96
CA GLY A 13 10.97 10.54 30.99
C GLY A 13 12.33 11.10 30.67
N ALA A 14 12.90 11.81 31.64
CA ALA A 14 14.22 12.42 31.60
C ALA A 14 15.34 11.39 31.41
N ALA A 15 16.39 11.82 30.72
CA ALA A 15 17.61 11.08 30.41
C ALA A 15 18.29 10.44 31.64
N GLY A 16 18.45 9.11 31.56
CA GLY A 16 19.35 8.34 32.40
C GLY A 16 19.96 7.23 31.56
N GLY A 17 21.27 7.32 31.27
CA GLY A 17 21.99 6.35 30.45
C GLY A 17 22.02 4.95 31.11
N GLY A 18 21.42 3.97 30.43
CA GLY A 18 21.45 2.55 30.77
C GLY A 18 20.76 1.76 29.66
N ALA A 19 21.34 0.66 29.25
CA ALA A 19 21.02 -0.20 28.11
C ALA A 19 19.56 -0.20 27.66
N GLY A 20 19.24 0.49 26.56
CA GLY A 20 18.10 0.19 25.71
C GLY A 20 16.78 0.87 26.04
N THR A 21 16.76 2.20 26.19
CA THR A 21 15.52 2.97 26.20
C THR A 21 14.88 3.00 24.81
N LEU A 22 13.54 2.87 24.74
CA LEU A 22 12.78 3.09 23.52
C LEU A 22 13.03 4.52 23.01
N ARG A 23 13.33 4.67 21.75
CA ARG A 23 13.43 5.99 21.12
C ARG A 23 12.07 6.56 20.81
N ASP A 24 11.94 7.87 20.89
CA ASP A 24 10.75 8.57 20.43
C ASP A 24 10.68 8.52 18.90
N GLY A 25 9.50 8.23 18.38
CA GLY A 25 9.21 8.36 16.95
C GLY A 25 9.06 9.83 16.55
N ALA A 26 9.37 10.14 15.31
CA ALA A 26 9.22 11.50 14.76
C ALA A 26 7.76 11.91 14.55
N LEU A 27 6.88 10.94 14.29
CA LEU A 27 5.45 11.13 14.09
C LEU A 27 4.68 10.07 14.90
N GLN A 28 3.42 10.39 15.25
CA GLN A 28 2.52 9.45 15.89
C GLN A 28 1.28 9.23 15.04
N VAL A 29 0.99 7.97 14.70
CA VAL A 29 -0.21 7.57 13.97
C VAL A 29 -1.46 7.84 14.82
N LEU A 30 -2.48 8.45 14.22
CA LEU A 30 -3.77 8.67 14.85
C LEU A 30 -4.65 7.42 14.75
N PRO A 31 -5.55 7.16 15.72
CA PRO A 31 -6.51 6.07 15.63
C PRO A 31 -7.36 6.14 14.34
N LEU A 32 -7.71 4.99 13.80
CA LEU A 32 -8.67 4.91 12.69
C LEU A 32 -9.97 5.64 13.05
N GLY A 33 -10.51 6.39 12.09
CA GLY A 33 -11.70 7.21 12.31
C GLY A 33 -11.43 8.62 12.86
N SER A 34 -10.20 8.93 13.34
CA SER A 34 -9.79 10.32 13.62
C SER A 34 -9.69 11.15 12.36
N ILE A 35 -9.38 10.50 11.23
CA ILE A 35 -9.28 11.11 9.91
C ILE A 35 -10.46 10.63 9.07
N ARG A 36 -11.16 11.56 8.45
CA ARG A 36 -12.28 11.29 7.55
C ARG A 36 -11.90 11.67 6.12
N PRO A 37 -12.02 10.75 5.17
CA PRO A 37 -11.88 11.10 3.76
C PRO A 37 -13.03 11.99 3.33
N GLU A 38 -12.78 12.91 2.40
CA GLU A 38 -13.79 13.81 1.85
C GLU A 38 -13.83 13.73 0.31
N GLY A 39 -14.84 14.29 -0.33
CA GLY A 39 -14.96 14.40 -1.78
C GLY A 39 -14.75 13.09 -2.53
N ALA A 40 -13.89 13.13 -3.56
CA ALA A 40 -13.61 11.97 -4.42
C ALA A 40 -12.98 10.79 -3.67
N LEU A 41 -12.20 11.05 -2.62
CA LEU A 41 -11.59 10.01 -1.80
C LEU A 41 -12.65 9.28 -0.98
N ARG A 42 -13.59 10.01 -0.36
CA ARG A 42 -14.72 9.42 0.36
C ARG A 42 -15.56 8.55 -0.57
N ALA A 43 -15.93 9.08 -1.73
CA ALA A 43 -16.72 8.34 -2.72
C ALA A 43 -16.00 7.05 -3.20
N ARG A 44 -14.67 7.04 -3.21
CA ARG A 44 -13.88 5.84 -3.52
C ARG A 44 -14.02 4.77 -2.43
N LEU A 45 -13.91 5.15 -1.16
CA LEU A 45 -14.06 4.21 -0.04
C LEU A 45 -15.51 3.73 0.10
N GLU A 46 -16.50 4.56 -0.21
CA GLU A 46 -17.90 4.15 -0.27
C GLU A 46 -18.12 3.10 -1.36
N ARG A 47 -17.56 3.29 -2.57
CA ARG A 47 -17.59 2.24 -3.61
C ARG A 47 -16.86 0.97 -3.18
N GLN A 48 -15.78 1.07 -2.41
CA GLN A 48 -15.11 -0.11 -1.84
C GLN A 48 -16.04 -0.85 -0.87
N ALA A 49 -16.80 -0.12 -0.05
CA ALA A 49 -17.79 -0.68 0.87
C ALA A 49 -18.95 -1.37 0.13
N ASP A 50 -19.42 -0.76 -0.97
CA ASP A 50 -20.49 -1.31 -1.82
C ASP A 50 -20.01 -2.39 -2.79
N GLY A 51 -18.69 -2.48 -3.02
CA GLY A 51 -18.04 -3.44 -3.89
C GLY A 51 -17.59 -4.71 -3.13
N LEU A 52 -16.40 -5.19 -3.50
CA LEU A 52 -15.87 -6.46 -2.99
C LEU A 52 -15.76 -6.50 -1.47
N THR A 53 -15.47 -5.39 -0.77
CA THR A 53 -15.33 -5.42 0.69
C THR A 53 -16.66 -5.72 1.38
N GLY A 54 -17.74 -5.10 0.91
CA GLY A 54 -19.07 -5.32 1.46
C GLY A 54 -19.66 -6.70 1.15
N HIS A 55 -19.12 -7.41 0.16
CA HIS A 55 -19.64 -8.70 -0.32
C HIS A 55 -18.66 -9.87 -0.16
N ALA A 56 -17.47 -9.64 0.41
CA ALA A 56 -16.42 -10.66 0.46
C ALA A 56 -16.82 -11.93 1.21
N GLU A 57 -17.60 -11.84 2.29
CA GLU A 57 -18.08 -13.01 3.05
C GLU A 57 -19.06 -13.88 2.25
N GLU A 58 -19.77 -13.27 1.30
CA GLU A 58 -20.70 -13.95 0.40
C GLU A 58 -19.98 -14.55 -0.82
N LEU A 59 -18.99 -13.82 -1.34
CA LEU A 59 -18.26 -14.18 -2.55
C LEU A 59 -17.18 -15.24 -2.31
N TYR A 60 -16.57 -15.23 -1.12
CA TYR A 60 -15.40 -16.03 -0.83
C TYR A 60 -15.66 -16.98 0.34
N ARG A 61 -15.78 -18.27 0.03
CA ARG A 61 -16.01 -19.31 1.03
C ARG A 61 -14.95 -19.31 2.13
N ASP A 62 -13.67 -19.11 1.76
CA ASP A 62 -12.54 -19.06 2.68
C ASP A 62 -12.52 -17.81 3.59
N ILE A 63 -13.42 -16.85 3.35
CA ILE A 63 -13.71 -15.72 4.22
C ILE A 63 -14.99 -15.97 5.01
N GLY A 64 -16.13 -16.22 4.34
CA GLY A 64 -17.42 -16.38 5.01
C GLY A 64 -17.54 -17.62 5.87
N GLN A 65 -16.74 -18.66 5.59
CA GLN A 65 -16.63 -19.90 6.37
C GLN A 65 -15.23 -20.04 7.01
N SER A 66 -14.52 -18.93 7.22
CA SER A 66 -13.21 -18.96 7.87
C SER A 66 -13.28 -19.58 9.26
N ASP A 67 -12.31 -20.42 9.60
CA ASP A 67 -12.20 -21.00 10.94
C ASP A 67 -12.00 -19.94 12.03
N TRP A 68 -11.50 -18.75 11.66
CA TRP A 68 -11.41 -17.59 12.56
C TRP A 68 -12.77 -17.01 12.94
N LEU A 69 -13.79 -17.23 12.12
CA LEU A 69 -15.13 -16.69 12.34
C LEU A 69 -16.09 -17.75 12.87
N THR A 70 -16.03 -18.98 12.34
CA THR A 70 -17.02 -20.00 12.58
C THR A 70 -16.55 -21.14 13.47
N ASN A 71 -15.25 -21.33 13.62
CA ASN A 71 -14.61 -22.49 14.25
C ASN A 71 -15.12 -23.84 13.67
N ALA A 72 -15.49 -23.83 12.38
CA ALA A 72 -16.13 -24.96 11.72
C ALA A 72 -15.15 -26.09 11.31
N GLY A 73 -13.85 -25.92 11.58
CA GLY A 73 -12.83 -26.91 11.29
C GLY A 73 -12.66 -27.19 9.79
N VAL A 74 -12.89 -26.19 8.93
CA VAL A 74 -12.70 -26.34 7.48
C VAL A 74 -11.24 -26.59 7.12
N GLY A 75 -10.32 -26.11 7.94
CA GLY A 75 -8.89 -26.41 7.88
C GLY A 75 -8.15 -25.83 6.69
N GLY A 76 -6.86 -26.19 6.56
CA GLY A 76 -6.00 -25.76 5.46
C GLY A 76 -5.86 -24.24 5.35
N GLU A 77 -5.96 -23.70 4.16
CA GLU A 77 -5.85 -22.24 3.90
C GLU A 77 -6.98 -21.42 4.53
N PHE A 78 -8.12 -22.04 4.85
CA PHE A 78 -9.25 -21.37 5.53
C PHE A 78 -8.94 -21.05 7.00
N ALA A 79 -8.03 -21.76 7.61
CA ALA A 79 -7.58 -21.55 8.97
C ALA A 79 -6.43 -20.54 9.07
N LEU A 80 -5.84 -20.12 7.95
CA LEU A 80 -4.66 -19.26 7.93
C LEU A 80 -5.02 -17.78 7.72
N GLU A 81 -4.54 -17.20 6.64
CA GLU A 81 -4.42 -15.75 6.46
C GLU A 81 -5.65 -15.06 5.86
N ARG A 82 -6.49 -15.76 5.06
CA ARG A 82 -7.48 -15.10 4.19
C ARG A 82 -8.57 -14.38 4.95
N GLY A 83 -9.18 -15.04 5.94
CA GLY A 83 -10.15 -14.42 6.83
C GLY A 83 -9.57 -13.22 7.60
N PRO A 84 -8.45 -13.39 8.31
CA PRO A 84 -7.80 -12.30 9.04
C PRO A 84 -7.34 -11.13 8.17
N TYR A 85 -6.85 -11.36 6.96
CA TYR A 85 -6.54 -10.28 6.01
C TYR A 85 -7.79 -9.46 5.67
N TYR A 86 -8.89 -10.14 5.34
CA TYR A 86 -10.15 -9.45 5.09
C TYR A 86 -10.63 -8.68 6.32
N ALA A 87 -10.61 -9.29 7.51
CA ALA A 87 -11.04 -8.66 8.76
C ALA A 87 -10.22 -7.38 9.05
N ARG A 88 -8.89 -7.41 8.79
CA ARG A 88 -8.02 -6.22 8.89
C ARG A 88 -8.53 -5.08 8.01
N GLY A 89 -8.91 -5.38 6.78
CA GLY A 89 -9.47 -4.41 5.84
C GLY A 89 -10.86 -3.94 6.22
N LEU A 90 -11.74 -4.84 6.63
CA LEU A 90 -13.11 -4.53 7.06
C LEU A 90 -13.12 -3.60 8.28
N VAL A 91 -12.32 -3.91 9.32
CA VAL A 91 -12.18 -3.06 10.52
C VAL A 91 -11.69 -1.68 10.13
N ALA A 92 -10.64 -1.60 9.31
CA ALA A 92 -10.07 -0.32 8.90
C ALA A 92 -11.08 0.52 8.08
N LEU A 93 -11.79 -0.08 7.13
CA LEU A 93 -12.77 0.62 6.29
C LEU A 93 -13.98 1.09 7.11
N ALA A 94 -14.53 0.22 7.96
CA ALA A 94 -15.67 0.51 8.82
C ALA A 94 -15.41 1.72 9.73
N LEU A 95 -14.27 1.74 10.38
CA LEU A 95 -13.86 2.82 11.29
C LEU A 95 -13.55 4.11 10.52
N THR A 96 -12.90 4.02 9.36
CA THR A 96 -12.57 5.19 8.52
C THR A 96 -13.83 5.87 7.97
N LEU A 97 -14.80 5.11 7.49
CA LEU A 97 -16.07 5.65 7.01
C LEU A 97 -17.02 6.06 8.16
N GLY A 98 -16.90 5.40 9.31
CA GLY A 98 -17.89 5.50 10.39
C GLY A 98 -19.20 4.82 10.03
N ASP A 99 -19.15 3.80 9.19
CA ASP A 99 -20.32 3.05 8.72
C ASP A 99 -20.78 2.07 9.79
N ALA A 100 -22.04 2.19 10.22
CA ALA A 100 -22.60 1.37 11.30
C ALA A 100 -22.76 -0.11 10.92
N LYS A 101 -23.12 -0.41 9.65
CA LYS A 101 -23.31 -1.78 9.15
C LYS A 101 -21.97 -2.51 9.06
N LEU A 102 -20.98 -1.86 8.44
CA LEU A 102 -19.62 -2.43 8.39
C LEU A 102 -19.01 -2.55 9.78
N THR A 103 -19.26 -1.60 10.69
CA THR A 103 -18.76 -1.66 12.07
C THR A 103 -19.38 -2.84 12.83
N ALA A 104 -20.66 -3.15 12.63
CA ALA A 104 -21.28 -4.33 13.22
C ALA A 104 -20.65 -5.62 12.72
N ARG A 105 -20.38 -5.73 11.41
CA ARG A 105 -19.67 -6.89 10.82
C ARG A 105 -18.24 -6.99 11.34
N ALA A 106 -17.50 -5.88 11.38
CA ALA A 106 -16.13 -5.83 11.94
C ALA A 106 -16.11 -6.30 13.41
N ARG A 107 -17.11 -5.91 14.21
CA ARG A 107 -17.27 -6.37 15.59
C ARG A 107 -17.42 -7.89 15.67
N THR A 108 -18.14 -8.53 14.74
CA THR A 108 -18.27 -10.00 14.71
C THR A 108 -16.90 -10.69 14.60
N TRP A 109 -16.01 -10.19 13.74
CA TRP A 109 -14.64 -10.70 13.61
C TRP A 109 -13.79 -10.46 14.87
N VAL A 110 -13.92 -9.27 15.47
CA VAL A 110 -13.23 -8.92 16.72
C VAL A 110 -13.71 -9.83 17.85
N ASP A 111 -15.01 -9.98 18.03
CA ASP A 111 -15.60 -10.79 19.09
C ASP A 111 -15.26 -12.28 18.91
N ALA A 112 -15.25 -12.79 17.69
CA ALA A 112 -14.83 -14.16 17.37
C ALA A 112 -13.36 -14.40 17.75
N ALA A 113 -12.45 -13.48 17.39
CA ALA A 113 -11.05 -13.58 17.75
C ALA A 113 -10.85 -13.57 19.27
N LEU A 114 -11.50 -12.65 19.98
CA LEU A 114 -11.43 -12.55 21.44
C LEU A 114 -12.00 -13.79 22.14
N ALA A 115 -13.12 -14.32 21.66
CA ALA A 115 -13.78 -15.52 22.19
C ALA A 115 -12.99 -16.80 21.96
N SER A 116 -12.09 -16.83 20.95
CA SER A 116 -11.28 -18.00 20.62
C SER A 116 -10.12 -18.26 21.58
N GLN A 117 -9.85 -17.32 22.51
CA GLN A 117 -8.71 -17.44 23.41
C GLN A 117 -8.86 -18.60 24.40
N ARG A 118 -7.89 -19.48 24.41
CA ARG A 118 -7.79 -20.64 25.30
C ARG A 118 -7.22 -20.29 26.66
N ALA A 119 -7.39 -21.19 27.63
CA ALA A 119 -6.91 -20.99 29.01
C ALA A 119 -5.38 -20.77 29.10
N ASN A 120 -4.60 -21.33 28.18
CA ASN A 120 -3.16 -21.12 28.11
C ASN A 120 -2.74 -19.78 27.50
N GLY A 121 -3.69 -19.01 26.94
CA GLY A 121 -3.45 -17.73 26.27
C GLY A 121 -3.38 -17.79 24.75
N ASP A 122 -3.21 -18.97 24.15
CA ASP A 122 -3.27 -19.17 22.70
C ASP A 122 -4.68 -18.88 22.15
N PHE A 123 -4.81 -18.54 20.85
CA PHE A 123 -6.10 -18.17 20.27
C PHE A 123 -6.21 -18.53 18.78
N GLY A 124 -7.41 -18.48 18.25
CA GLY A 124 -7.72 -18.77 16.86
C GLY A 124 -7.66 -20.24 16.50
N PRO A 125 -7.69 -20.62 15.20
CA PRO A 125 -7.51 -21.96 14.75
C PRO A 125 -6.19 -22.56 15.23
N ARG A 126 -6.17 -23.86 15.52
CA ARG A 126 -4.93 -24.54 15.89
C ARG A 126 -4.06 -24.75 14.66
N THR A 127 -3.19 -23.81 14.41
CA THR A 127 -2.13 -23.89 13.41
C THR A 127 -0.79 -23.79 14.13
N ASN A 128 0.22 -24.47 13.69
CA ASN A 128 1.58 -24.29 14.20
C ASN A 128 2.27 -23.11 13.49
N ASN A 129 1.51 -22.06 13.16
CA ASN A 129 1.97 -20.97 12.32
C ASN A 129 1.72 -19.62 13.00
N TRP A 130 2.75 -19.03 13.59
CA TRP A 130 2.68 -17.71 14.21
C TRP A 130 2.18 -16.61 13.28
N TRP A 131 2.46 -16.72 11.98
CA TRP A 131 1.99 -15.77 10.98
C TRP A 131 0.46 -15.60 11.00
N ALA A 132 -0.28 -16.68 11.15
CA ALA A 132 -1.73 -16.63 11.16
C ALA A 132 -2.29 -15.74 12.28
N ASN A 133 -1.60 -15.64 13.42
CA ASN A 133 -2.00 -14.87 14.59
C ASN A 133 -1.62 -13.37 14.48
N MET A 134 -0.60 -13.01 13.68
CA MET A 134 -0.13 -11.62 13.54
C MET A 134 -1.22 -10.70 12.96
N LEU A 135 -2.01 -11.20 12.01
CA LEU A 135 -3.06 -10.41 11.36
C LEU A 135 -4.21 -10.04 12.29
N PRO A 136 -4.79 -10.98 13.09
CA PRO A 136 -5.76 -10.62 14.12
C PRO A 136 -5.21 -9.64 15.16
N LEU A 137 -3.98 -9.80 15.61
CA LEU A 137 -3.37 -8.86 16.55
C LEU A 137 -3.34 -7.43 15.97
N ALA A 138 -3.04 -7.28 14.68
CA ALA A 138 -3.03 -5.98 14.01
C ALA A 138 -4.41 -5.32 13.99
N TYR A 139 -5.48 -6.04 13.62
CA TYR A 139 -6.81 -5.42 13.60
C TYR A 139 -7.42 -5.26 15.00
N LEU A 140 -7.06 -6.09 15.96
CA LEU A 140 -7.45 -5.91 17.36
C LEU A 140 -6.82 -4.66 17.96
N ARG A 141 -5.54 -4.40 17.68
CA ARG A 141 -4.86 -3.14 18.03
C ARG A 141 -5.61 -1.94 17.45
N ASP A 142 -5.86 -1.95 16.15
CA ASP A 142 -6.56 -0.86 15.45
C ASP A 142 -7.97 -0.63 16.01
N TRP A 143 -8.69 -1.71 16.33
CA TRP A 143 -10.00 -1.67 16.97
C TRP A 143 -9.94 -1.06 18.37
N ALA A 144 -9.00 -1.51 19.21
CA ALA A 144 -8.83 -1.00 20.57
C ALA A 144 -8.52 0.49 20.60
N ASP A 145 -7.61 0.94 19.71
CA ASP A 145 -7.24 2.36 19.64
C ASP A 145 -8.40 3.25 19.19
N ALA A 146 -9.25 2.77 18.30
CA ALA A 146 -10.36 3.54 17.76
C ALA A 146 -11.61 3.52 18.66
N THR A 147 -11.85 2.43 19.36
CA THR A 147 -13.11 2.21 20.12
C THR A 147 -12.94 2.26 21.64
N GLY A 148 -11.71 2.09 22.13
CA GLY A 148 -11.45 1.95 23.56
C GLY A 148 -11.89 0.60 24.14
N ASP A 149 -12.01 -0.47 23.33
CA ASP A 149 -12.41 -1.79 23.79
C ASP A 149 -11.40 -2.37 24.78
N ALA A 150 -11.77 -2.34 26.06
CA ALA A 150 -10.89 -2.73 27.16
C ALA A 150 -10.54 -4.23 27.20
N ARG A 151 -11.21 -5.07 26.40
CA ARG A 151 -10.96 -6.53 26.35
C ARG A 151 -9.65 -6.85 25.63
N VAL A 152 -9.21 -5.98 24.72
CA VAL A 152 -8.09 -6.27 23.82
C VAL A 152 -6.75 -6.30 24.54
N VAL A 153 -6.45 -5.32 25.40
CA VAL A 153 -5.16 -5.27 26.10
C VAL A 153 -4.92 -6.54 26.92
N PRO A 154 -5.81 -6.97 27.82
CA PRO A 154 -5.63 -8.21 28.56
C PRO A 154 -5.56 -9.46 27.69
N PHE A 155 -6.25 -9.47 26.55
CA PHE A 155 -6.18 -10.56 25.59
C PHE A 155 -4.78 -10.67 24.98
N VAL A 156 -4.21 -9.56 24.51
CA VAL A 156 -2.86 -9.53 23.90
C VAL A 156 -1.79 -9.88 24.95
N GLU A 157 -1.93 -9.40 26.21
CA GLU A 157 -1.04 -9.75 27.31
C GLU A 157 -0.99 -11.27 27.56
N ARG A 158 -2.16 -11.94 27.60
CA ARG A 158 -2.22 -13.40 27.78
C ARG A 158 -1.62 -14.15 26.59
N TYR A 159 -1.88 -13.67 25.37
CA TYR A 159 -1.30 -14.29 24.18
C TYR A 159 0.23 -14.17 24.15
N PHE A 160 0.77 -12.97 24.36
CA PHE A 160 2.22 -12.80 24.39
C PHE A 160 2.90 -13.54 25.55
N ALA A 161 2.23 -13.66 26.70
CA ALA A 161 2.73 -14.49 27.78
C ALA A 161 2.76 -16.00 27.45
N TYR A 162 1.84 -16.47 26.62
CA TYR A 162 1.85 -17.82 26.05
C TYR A 162 2.99 -17.97 25.04
N GLN A 163 3.07 -17.07 24.07
CA GLN A 163 4.02 -17.13 22.98
C GLN A 163 5.47 -17.04 23.49
N GLU A 164 5.74 -16.17 24.47
CA GLU A 164 7.06 -16.04 25.09
C GLU A 164 7.59 -17.36 25.64
N LYS A 165 6.72 -18.18 26.23
CA LYS A 165 7.05 -19.52 26.72
C LYS A 165 7.16 -20.55 25.60
N ALA A 166 6.38 -20.39 24.53
CA ALA A 166 6.37 -21.32 23.42
C ALA A 166 7.60 -21.15 22.50
N PHE A 167 8.23 -19.98 22.48
CA PHE A 167 9.38 -19.69 21.60
C PHE A 167 10.61 -20.56 21.83
N ASP A 168 10.77 -21.16 23.01
CA ASP A 168 11.89 -22.07 23.27
C ASP A 168 11.74 -23.40 22.48
N ALA A 169 10.49 -23.81 22.23
CA ALA A 169 10.15 -25.00 21.44
C ALA A 169 9.82 -24.68 19.97
N GLN A 170 9.27 -23.50 19.72
CA GLN A 170 8.80 -23.07 18.39
C GLN A 170 9.17 -21.60 18.15
N PRO A 171 10.42 -21.28 17.76
CA PRO A 171 10.83 -19.92 17.42
C PRO A 171 10.13 -19.44 16.14
N LEU A 172 10.20 -18.12 15.84
CA LEU A 172 9.65 -17.57 14.58
C LEU A 172 10.26 -18.20 13.33
N GLU A 173 11.52 -18.63 13.40
CA GLU A 173 12.26 -19.29 12.30
C GLU A 173 11.87 -20.77 12.07
N GLY A 174 10.97 -21.34 12.88
CA GLY A 174 10.61 -22.74 12.84
C GLY A 174 9.99 -23.20 11.51
N GLU A 175 8.82 -23.82 11.55
CA GLU A 175 8.18 -24.43 10.38
C GLU A 175 7.70 -23.41 9.32
N SER A 176 7.58 -22.11 9.63
CA SER A 176 7.07 -21.08 8.75
C SER A 176 8.06 -19.94 8.53
N CYS A 177 8.73 -19.94 7.38
CA CYS A 177 9.54 -18.82 6.92
C CYS A 177 8.74 -17.48 6.83
N TRP A 178 7.41 -17.54 6.76
CA TRP A 178 6.55 -16.37 6.77
C TRP A 178 6.56 -15.65 8.12
N ALA A 179 6.54 -16.36 9.23
CA ALA A 179 6.55 -15.75 10.56
C ALA A 179 7.86 -14.96 10.79
N CYS A 180 9.01 -15.55 10.44
CA CYS A 180 10.31 -14.88 10.51
C CYS A 180 10.38 -13.66 9.58
N ALA A 181 9.97 -13.80 8.32
CA ALA A 181 9.99 -12.69 7.36
C ALA A 181 9.08 -11.52 7.78
N ARG A 182 7.97 -11.81 8.46
CA ARG A 182 6.88 -10.87 8.80
C ARG A 182 6.82 -10.51 10.28
N GLY A 183 7.80 -10.91 11.08
CA GLY A 183 7.85 -10.68 12.53
C GLY A 183 7.77 -9.20 12.95
N GLY A 184 8.06 -8.27 12.04
CA GLY A 184 7.85 -6.84 12.24
C GLY A 184 6.39 -6.48 12.57
N ASP A 185 5.40 -7.22 12.05
CA ASP A 185 3.99 -6.98 12.37
C ASP A 185 3.70 -7.24 13.85
N GLU A 186 4.24 -8.31 14.39
CA GLU A 186 4.05 -8.67 15.80
C GLU A 186 4.88 -7.79 16.72
N THR A 187 6.10 -7.43 16.31
CA THR A 187 6.94 -6.45 17.01
C THR A 187 6.22 -5.12 17.20
N ALA A 188 5.51 -4.64 16.17
CA ALA A 188 4.72 -3.41 16.24
C ALA A 188 3.57 -3.52 17.27
N VAL A 189 2.93 -4.68 17.38
CA VAL A 189 1.88 -4.91 18.41
C VAL A 189 2.47 -4.99 19.81
N ALA A 190 3.64 -5.60 19.98
CA ALA A 190 4.32 -5.66 21.27
C ALA A 190 4.75 -4.27 21.76
N LEU A 191 5.24 -3.41 20.86
CA LEU A 191 5.52 -2.00 21.17
C LEU A 191 4.25 -1.21 21.52
N TRP A 192 3.16 -1.44 20.78
CA TRP A 192 1.86 -0.87 21.13
C TRP A 192 1.40 -1.29 22.54
N LEU A 193 1.53 -2.57 22.87
CA LEU A 193 1.17 -3.08 24.19
C LEU A 193 2.02 -2.45 25.30
N TYR A 194 3.34 -2.28 25.06
CA TYR A 194 4.20 -1.53 25.96
C TYR A 194 3.69 -0.10 26.15
N GLY A 195 3.35 0.60 25.08
CA GLY A 195 2.77 1.95 25.14
C GLY A 195 1.46 2.04 25.90
N LYS A 196 0.62 0.98 25.90
CA LYS A 196 -0.64 0.92 26.64
C LYS A 196 -0.46 0.62 28.13
N THR A 197 0.52 -0.22 28.48
CA THR A 197 0.66 -0.75 29.84
C THR A 197 1.81 -0.13 30.61
N GLY A 198 2.81 0.40 29.93
CA GLY A 198 4.07 0.83 30.54
C GLY A 198 4.93 -0.31 31.12
N ALA A 199 4.52 -1.57 30.93
CA ALA A 199 5.17 -2.73 31.54
C ALA A 199 6.48 -3.09 30.80
N PRO A 200 7.68 -2.99 31.46
CA PRO A 200 8.97 -3.21 30.81
C PRO A 200 9.13 -4.58 30.13
N ARG A 201 8.38 -5.58 30.61
CA ARG A 201 8.33 -6.92 30.01
C ARG A 201 7.99 -6.87 28.53
N TRP A 202 7.02 -6.04 28.14
CA TRP A 202 6.58 -5.98 26.75
C TRP A 202 7.59 -5.29 25.82
N LEU A 203 8.38 -4.37 26.37
CA LEU A 203 9.53 -3.82 25.64
C LEU A 203 10.62 -4.89 25.45
N ALA A 204 10.90 -5.70 26.47
CA ALA A 204 11.84 -6.82 26.36
C ALA A 204 11.35 -7.86 25.35
N PHE A 205 10.04 -8.16 25.36
CA PHE A 205 9.43 -9.07 24.40
C PHE A 205 9.50 -8.54 22.95
N ALA A 206 9.23 -7.25 22.74
CA ALA A 206 9.39 -6.62 21.44
C ALA A 206 10.83 -6.73 20.89
N LYS A 207 11.84 -6.56 21.77
CA LYS A 207 13.26 -6.77 21.40
C LYS A 207 13.54 -8.22 21.03
N ARG A 208 12.97 -9.20 21.75
CA ARG A 208 13.10 -10.62 21.44
C ARG A 208 12.48 -10.94 20.06
N LEU A 209 11.28 -10.43 19.78
CA LEU A 209 10.62 -10.57 18.47
C LEU A 209 11.46 -9.97 17.33
N ALA A 210 11.95 -8.75 17.50
CA ALA A 210 12.80 -8.09 16.52
C ALA A 210 14.07 -8.89 16.23
N ALA A 211 14.69 -9.48 17.24
CA ALA A 211 15.88 -10.32 17.10
C ALA A 211 15.62 -11.65 16.36
N MET A 212 14.37 -12.18 16.42
CA MET A 212 13.96 -13.38 15.69
C MET A 212 13.39 -13.08 14.31
N THR A 213 13.17 -11.81 13.98
CA THR A 213 12.74 -11.38 12.65
C THR A 213 13.90 -11.43 11.68
N ALA A 214 13.63 -11.73 10.42
CA ALA A 214 14.65 -11.73 9.37
C ALA A 214 15.42 -10.40 9.32
N ASP A 215 16.75 -10.47 9.10
CA ASP A 215 17.59 -9.27 8.97
C ASP A 215 17.27 -8.51 7.69
N TRP A 216 16.19 -7.72 7.76
CA TRP A 216 15.78 -6.81 6.67
C TRP A 216 16.74 -5.62 6.54
N THR A 217 17.32 -5.14 7.63
CA THR A 217 18.31 -4.06 7.61
C THR A 217 19.51 -4.45 6.75
N GLY A 218 20.09 -5.62 7.01
CA GLY A 218 21.18 -6.17 6.21
C GLY A 218 20.80 -6.35 4.75
N TYR A 219 19.62 -6.94 4.49
CA TYR A 219 19.15 -7.19 3.13
C TYR A 219 18.91 -5.90 2.33
N TYR A 220 18.35 -4.86 2.92
CA TYR A 220 18.14 -3.58 2.25
C TYR A 220 19.43 -2.83 1.93
N HIS A 221 20.49 -3.01 2.74
CA HIS A 221 21.78 -2.37 2.48
C HIS A 221 22.64 -3.10 1.46
N VAL A 222 22.72 -4.42 1.57
CA VAL A 222 23.66 -5.22 0.76
C VAL A 222 23.03 -5.66 -0.56
N GLY A 223 21.71 -5.79 -0.58
CA GLY A 223 21.01 -6.38 -1.69
C GLY A 223 21.06 -7.91 -1.67
N GLY A 224 20.37 -8.50 -2.60
CA GLY A 224 20.33 -9.92 -2.86
C GLY A 224 20.17 -10.17 -4.34
N ASP A 225 20.26 -11.42 -4.76
CA ASP A 225 19.90 -11.81 -6.12
C ASP A 225 18.37 -11.63 -6.30
N PRO A 226 17.91 -10.67 -7.13
CA PRO A 226 16.48 -10.49 -7.38
C PRO A 226 15.84 -11.74 -8.01
N GLY A 227 16.62 -12.50 -8.76
CA GLY A 227 16.18 -13.73 -9.40
C GLY A 227 16.42 -15.01 -8.59
N GLY A 228 16.80 -14.90 -7.31
CA GLY A 228 17.14 -16.04 -6.46
C GLY A 228 16.06 -17.14 -6.49
N HIS A 229 16.29 -18.13 -7.33
CA HIS A 229 15.42 -19.30 -7.52
C HIS A 229 15.52 -20.31 -6.37
N GLY A 230 15.67 -19.82 -5.14
CA GLY A 230 15.63 -20.67 -3.96
C GLY A 230 14.26 -21.31 -3.77
N THR A 231 14.22 -22.46 -3.14
CA THR A 231 13.02 -23.05 -2.60
C THR A 231 12.20 -21.99 -1.86
N TYR A 232 10.89 -22.12 -1.81
CA TYR A 232 9.95 -21.16 -1.23
C TYR A 232 10.42 -20.53 0.10
N CYS A 233 11.12 -21.28 0.94
CA CYS A 233 11.71 -20.78 2.18
C CYS A 233 13.15 -20.24 2.03
N GLY A 234 13.96 -20.76 1.13
CA GLY A 234 15.31 -20.24 0.87
C GLY A 234 15.33 -18.88 0.17
N GLY A 235 14.27 -18.59 -0.62
CA GLY A 235 14.07 -17.32 -1.33
C GLY A 235 13.09 -16.36 -0.66
N TYR A 236 12.70 -16.55 0.61
CA TYR A 236 11.65 -15.75 1.26
C TYR A 236 11.93 -14.24 1.28
N ARG A 237 13.18 -13.81 1.26
CA ARG A 237 13.56 -12.39 1.21
C ARG A 237 13.33 -11.78 -0.17
N SER A 238 13.43 -12.56 -1.24
CA SER A 238 13.16 -12.11 -2.61
C SER A 238 11.67 -12.12 -2.96
N HIS A 239 10.82 -12.79 -2.17
CA HIS A 239 9.37 -12.76 -2.36
C HIS A 239 8.86 -11.35 -2.13
N ILE A 240 8.24 -10.75 -3.16
CA ILE A 240 7.92 -9.31 -3.18
C ILE A 240 7.06 -8.86 -2.01
N VAL A 241 6.10 -9.68 -1.55
CA VAL A 241 5.23 -9.32 -0.42
C VAL A 241 6.01 -9.31 0.88
N ASN A 242 6.86 -10.32 1.12
CA ASN A 242 7.74 -10.34 2.29
C ASN A 242 8.71 -9.16 2.28
N PHE A 243 9.27 -8.83 1.10
CA PHE A 243 10.15 -7.70 0.91
C PHE A 243 9.47 -6.38 1.31
N MET A 244 8.21 -6.17 0.89
CA MET A 244 7.46 -4.96 1.27
C MET A 244 6.97 -4.99 2.72
N GLN A 245 6.63 -6.15 3.26
CA GLN A 245 6.19 -6.30 4.64
C GLN A 245 7.35 -6.13 5.63
N GLY A 246 8.56 -6.53 5.21
CA GLY A 246 9.80 -6.32 5.95
C GLY A 246 10.20 -4.86 6.16
N LEU A 247 9.60 -3.93 5.40
CA LEU A 247 9.91 -2.50 5.41
C LEU A 247 9.84 -1.86 6.81
N LYS A 248 8.93 -2.31 7.65
CA LYS A 248 8.76 -1.81 9.03
C LYS A 248 9.84 -2.32 10.00
N ALA A 249 10.47 -3.46 9.71
CA ALA A 249 11.39 -4.10 10.66
C ALA A 249 12.59 -3.22 11.03
N PRO A 250 13.33 -2.59 10.09
CA PRO A 250 14.40 -1.66 10.44
C PRO A 250 13.89 -0.44 11.23
N ALA A 251 12.70 0.08 10.91
CA ALA A 251 12.12 1.22 11.62
C ALA A 251 11.82 0.87 13.09
N LEU A 252 11.27 -0.32 13.34
CA LEU A 252 11.02 -0.82 14.69
C LEU A 252 12.32 -1.15 15.42
N ALA A 253 13.31 -1.74 14.74
CA ALA A 253 14.64 -1.98 15.31
C ALA A 253 15.31 -0.67 15.75
N TRP A 254 15.22 0.39 14.94
CA TRP A 254 15.69 1.72 15.31
C TRP A 254 15.02 2.24 16.58
N LEU A 255 13.69 2.15 16.70
CA LEU A 255 12.96 2.57 17.91
C LEU A 255 13.38 1.77 19.14
N LEU A 256 13.69 0.49 18.98
CA LEU A 256 14.15 -0.42 20.04
C LEU A 256 15.62 -0.22 20.46
N GLY A 257 16.31 0.77 19.92
CA GLY A 257 17.70 1.10 20.24
C GLY A 257 18.72 0.62 19.22
N GLY A 258 18.29 0.21 18.03
CA GLY A 258 19.13 -0.16 16.89
C GLY A 258 20.06 0.95 16.40
N ASP A 259 20.85 0.69 15.39
CA ASP A 259 21.94 1.57 14.94
C ASP A 259 21.57 2.45 13.72
N ALA A 260 22.55 3.17 13.18
CA ALA A 260 22.35 4.04 12.03
C ALA A 260 21.97 3.27 10.74
N ARG A 261 22.34 1.99 10.61
CA ARG A 261 21.96 1.17 9.46
C ARG A 261 20.45 0.98 9.42
N ASP A 262 19.82 0.73 10.58
CA ASP A 262 18.35 0.63 10.66
C ASP A 262 17.69 1.92 10.20
N ARG A 263 18.21 3.08 10.62
CA ARG A 263 17.71 4.41 10.22
C ARG A 263 17.79 4.64 8.71
N HIS A 264 18.82 4.12 8.06
CA HIS A 264 19.08 4.36 6.63
C HIS A 264 18.61 3.22 5.72
N ALA A 265 18.06 2.12 6.27
CA ALA A 265 17.68 0.93 5.51
C ALA A 265 16.66 1.23 4.40
N TYR A 266 15.67 2.10 4.67
CA TYR A 266 14.71 2.51 3.65
C TYR A 266 15.39 3.18 2.46
N ALA A 267 16.21 4.20 2.70
CA ALA A 267 16.92 4.92 1.65
C ALA A 267 17.88 4.00 0.88
N ALA A 268 18.58 3.10 1.58
CA ALA A 268 19.47 2.13 0.94
C ALA A 268 18.78 1.25 -0.10
N ALA A 269 17.52 0.92 0.12
CA ALA A 269 16.72 0.12 -0.82
C ALA A 269 15.97 0.99 -1.85
N PHE A 270 15.26 2.01 -1.40
CA PHE A 270 14.20 2.67 -2.17
C PHE A 270 14.53 4.05 -2.72
N ASP A 271 15.63 4.68 -2.33
CA ASP A 271 16.09 5.88 -3.04
C ASP A 271 16.41 5.55 -4.50
N SER A 272 16.39 6.54 -5.37
CA SER A 272 16.65 6.36 -6.81
C SER A 272 17.99 5.67 -7.10
N GLN A 273 18.95 5.77 -6.17
CA GLN A 273 20.24 5.08 -6.20
C GLN A 273 20.26 3.80 -5.36
N GLY A 274 19.14 3.46 -4.69
CA GLY A 274 18.99 2.21 -3.96
C GLY A 274 19.05 1.01 -4.90
N TRP A 275 19.61 -0.11 -4.41
CA TRP A 275 19.84 -1.27 -5.27
C TRP A 275 18.55 -1.84 -5.87
N VAL A 276 17.47 -1.89 -5.10
CA VAL A 276 16.21 -2.43 -5.58
C VAL A 276 15.57 -1.54 -6.66
N MET A 277 15.65 -0.22 -6.50
CA MET A 277 15.13 0.70 -7.53
C MET A 277 15.94 0.66 -8.82
N ARG A 278 17.26 0.41 -8.73
CA ARG A 278 18.10 0.22 -9.92
C ARG A 278 17.83 -1.10 -10.64
N GLN A 279 17.51 -2.18 -9.91
CA GLN A 279 17.35 -3.52 -10.48
C GLN A 279 15.91 -3.87 -10.84
N CYS A 280 14.95 -3.48 -10.01
CA CYS A 280 13.54 -3.88 -10.10
C CYS A 280 12.57 -2.69 -10.10
N GLY A 281 13.08 -1.46 -9.92
CA GLY A 281 12.25 -0.27 -9.66
C GLY A 281 11.38 0.17 -10.81
N ARG A 282 10.24 0.72 -10.44
CA ARG A 282 9.19 1.25 -11.33
C ARG A 282 8.99 2.75 -11.08
N PRO A 283 8.47 3.49 -12.09
CA PRO A 283 8.19 4.93 -11.92
C PRO A 283 7.09 5.25 -10.91
N ASP A 284 6.27 4.28 -10.51
CA ASP A 284 5.19 4.40 -9.51
C ASP A 284 5.66 4.10 -8.07
N ALA A 285 6.96 4.20 -7.82
CA ALA A 285 7.61 3.87 -6.56
C ALA A 285 7.44 2.40 -6.11
N MET A 286 6.88 1.54 -6.94
CA MET A 286 6.87 0.09 -6.72
C MET A 286 8.10 -0.57 -7.34
N VAL A 287 8.19 -1.87 -7.16
CA VAL A 287 9.16 -2.73 -7.82
C VAL A 287 8.43 -3.85 -8.56
N ASN A 288 9.07 -4.41 -9.57
CA ASN A 288 8.57 -5.61 -10.21
C ASN A 288 8.83 -6.85 -9.35
N GLY A 289 7.82 -7.67 -9.25
CA GLY A 289 7.88 -8.98 -8.61
C GLY A 289 6.59 -9.73 -8.82
N SER A 290 6.72 -10.89 -9.42
CA SER A 290 5.64 -11.86 -9.61
C SER A 290 5.95 -13.11 -8.80
N GLU A 291 5.72 -13.00 -7.51
CA GLU A 291 6.23 -13.75 -6.38
C GLU A 291 7.68 -13.31 -6.06
N PRO A 292 8.77 -13.78 -6.73
CA PRO A 292 10.09 -13.18 -6.52
C PRO A 292 10.23 -11.80 -7.16
N LEU A 293 11.15 -10.99 -6.65
CA LEU A 293 11.60 -9.77 -7.30
C LEU A 293 12.16 -10.10 -8.69
N THR A 294 11.88 -9.24 -9.67
CA THR A 294 12.30 -9.40 -11.07
C THR A 294 13.04 -8.16 -11.57
N ASP A 295 13.29 -8.09 -12.88
CA ASP A 295 13.97 -6.97 -13.53
C ASP A 295 13.04 -5.74 -13.70
N ARG A 296 13.53 -4.69 -14.39
CA ARG A 296 12.80 -3.45 -14.67
C ARG A 296 11.90 -3.51 -15.91
N SER A 297 11.59 -4.71 -16.42
CA SER A 297 10.73 -4.90 -17.58
C SER A 297 9.38 -4.19 -17.39
N ALA A 298 8.90 -3.52 -18.44
CA ALA A 298 7.56 -2.91 -18.44
C ALA A 298 6.43 -3.97 -18.45
N SER A 299 6.75 -5.20 -18.84
CA SER A 299 5.89 -6.38 -18.79
C SER A 299 6.01 -7.18 -17.47
N GLY A 300 6.90 -6.76 -16.58
CA GLY A 300 7.01 -7.33 -15.24
C GLY A 300 5.78 -7.01 -14.39
N GLY A 301 5.28 -8.02 -13.67
CA GLY A 301 4.15 -7.84 -12.78
C GLY A 301 4.57 -7.27 -11.42
N THR A 302 3.67 -6.52 -10.79
CA THR A 302 3.76 -6.17 -9.38
C THR A 302 2.54 -6.73 -8.68
N GLU A 303 2.77 -7.56 -7.67
CA GLU A 303 1.71 -8.20 -6.90
C GLU A 303 0.94 -7.18 -6.04
N LEU A 304 -0.40 -7.29 -6.04
CA LEU A 304 -1.25 -6.38 -5.27
C LEU A 304 -0.98 -6.44 -3.76
N CYS A 305 -0.69 -7.63 -3.19
CA CYS A 305 -0.32 -7.72 -1.77
C CYS A 305 0.93 -6.90 -1.44
N ALA A 306 1.90 -6.83 -2.34
CA ALA A 306 3.10 -6.03 -2.13
C ALA A 306 2.80 -4.52 -2.06
N MET A 307 1.87 -4.03 -2.90
CA MET A 307 1.40 -2.63 -2.81
C MET A 307 0.74 -2.36 -1.46
N VAL A 308 -0.08 -3.29 -0.99
CA VAL A 308 -0.78 -3.19 0.31
C VAL A 308 0.22 -3.15 1.46
N GLU A 309 1.16 -4.08 1.49
CA GLU A 309 2.13 -4.15 2.60
C GLU A 309 3.12 -2.98 2.58
N ARG A 310 3.45 -2.44 1.39
CA ARG A 310 4.21 -1.18 1.30
C ARG A 310 3.44 -0.02 1.93
N ILE A 311 2.14 0.10 1.64
CA ILE A 311 1.29 1.16 2.23
C ILE A 311 1.23 1.01 3.75
N VAL A 312 0.96 -0.19 4.25
CA VAL A 312 0.87 -0.47 5.70
C VAL A 312 2.21 -0.23 6.38
N GLY A 313 3.31 -0.76 5.84
CA GLY A 313 4.65 -0.59 6.41
C GLY A 313 5.14 0.85 6.38
N SER A 314 4.70 1.66 5.41
CA SER A 314 5.04 3.09 5.35
C SER A 314 4.55 3.88 6.56
N LEU A 315 3.44 3.48 7.22
CA LEU A 315 2.98 4.13 8.44
C LEU A 315 3.99 3.97 9.59
N ASP A 316 4.55 2.77 9.76
CA ASP A 316 5.55 2.49 10.79
C ASP A 316 6.87 3.23 10.50
N VAL A 317 7.29 3.28 9.23
CA VAL A 317 8.48 4.03 8.80
C VAL A 317 8.30 5.54 9.01
N LEU A 318 7.14 6.08 8.64
CA LEU A 318 6.79 7.49 8.88
C LEU A 318 6.73 7.81 10.37
N ALA A 319 6.13 6.93 11.17
CA ALA A 319 6.07 7.11 12.62
C ALA A 319 7.47 7.15 13.24
N ALA A 320 8.37 6.26 12.82
CA ALA A 320 9.73 6.22 13.34
C ALA A 320 10.57 7.42 12.91
N PHE A 321 10.51 7.81 11.63
CA PHE A 321 11.49 8.70 11.04
C PHE A 321 10.95 10.06 10.60
N GLY A 322 9.68 10.17 10.24
CA GLY A 322 9.08 11.42 9.76
C GLY A 322 9.61 11.88 8.41
N ASP A 323 10.18 11.00 7.60
CA ASP A 323 10.79 11.35 6.33
C ASP A 323 9.73 11.64 5.26
N ALA A 324 9.79 12.85 4.68
CA ALA A 324 8.84 13.27 3.64
C ALA A 324 8.94 12.41 2.37
N ALA A 325 10.10 11.86 2.06
CA ALA A 325 10.30 10.97 0.91
C ALA A 325 9.45 9.69 1.00
N VAL A 326 9.27 9.14 2.20
CA VAL A 326 8.39 7.97 2.43
C VAL A 326 6.92 8.31 2.10
N ALA A 327 6.49 9.52 2.45
CA ALA A 327 5.14 9.98 2.12
C ALA A 327 4.96 10.28 0.62
N ASP A 328 6.00 10.76 -0.07
CA ASP A 328 6.00 10.90 -1.53
C ASP A 328 5.84 9.54 -2.22
N ASP A 329 6.62 8.54 -1.80
CA ASP A 329 6.52 7.18 -2.33
C ASP A 329 5.16 6.54 -2.03
N LEU A 330 4.61 6.77 -0.83
CA LEU A 330 3.27 6.32 -0.46
C LEU A 330 2.19 6.86 -1.40
N GLU A 331 2.25 8.16 -1.73
CA GLU A 331 1.31 8.76 -2.70
C GLU A 331 1.51 8.20 -4.11
N ASP A 332 2.76 8.02 -4.53
CA ASP A 332 3.08 7.41 -5.83
C ASP A 332 2.48 6.01 -5.96
N VAL A 333 2.60 5.17 -4.94
CA VAL A 333 1.99 3.83 -4.92
C VAL A 333 0.48 3.90 -4.96
N VAL A 334 -0.13 4.74 -4.12
CA VAL A 334 -1.59 4.76 -3.94
C VAL A 334 -2.31 5.37 -5.14
N TYR A 335 -1.81 6.51 -5.64
CA TYR A 335 -2.48 7.22 -6.73
C TYR A 335 -2.19 6.63 -8.12
N ASN A 336 -1.19 5.76 -8.24
CA ASN A 336 -0.84 5.10 -9.50
C ASN A 336 -1.07 3.59 -9.42
N ALA A 337 -0.18 2.84 -8.76
CA ALA A 337 -0.22 1.38 -8.78
C ALA A 337 -1.52 0.81 -8.18
N LEU A 338 -1.87 1.18 -6.94
CA LEU A 338 -3.08 0.70 -6.28
C LEU A 338 -4.35 1.13 -7.04
N ALA A 339 -4.41 2.39 -7.49
CA ALA A 339 -5.57 2.91 -8.22
C ALA A 339 -5.81 2.18 -9.55
N ALA A 340 -4.74 1.70 -10.22
CA ALA A 340 -4.82 0.99 -11.49
C ALA A 340 -5.09 -0.51 -11.36
N THR A 341 -5.04 -1.05 -10.15
CA THR A 341 -5.19 -2.50 -9.90
C THR A 341 -6.64 -2.90 -9.69
N VAL A 342 -7.50 -1.97 -9.33
CA VAL A 342 -8.92 -2.21 -9.00
C VAL A 342 -9.81 -1.53 -10.03
N THR A 343 -10.93 -2.15 -10.39
CA THR A 343 -11.94 -1.54 -11.27
C THR A 343 -12.57 -0.31 -10.59
N SER A 344 -13.07 0.64 -11.39
CA SER A 344 -13.61 1.90 -10.88
C SER A 344 -14.82 1.73 -9.95
N ASP A 345 -15.56 0.62 -10.12
CA ASP A 345 -16.71 0.21 -9.29
C ASP A 345 -16.29 -0.64 -8.07
N MET A 346 -15.00 -0.92 -7.90
CA MET A 346 -14.45 -1.76 -6.83
C MET A 346 -14.99 -3.21 -6.80
N LYS A 347 -15.46 -3.72 -7.95
CA LYS A 347 -16.00 -5.09 -8.10
C LYS A 347 -15.03 -6.10 -8.70
N GLY A 348 -13.85 -5.65 -9.12
CA GLY A 348 -12.79 -6.50 -9.65
C GLY A 348 -11.42 -5.98 -9.28
N ILE A 349 -10.53 -6.90 -8.96
CA ILE A 349 -9.09 -6.64 -8.74
C ILE A 349 -8.26 -7.38 -9.76
N ARG A 350 -6.99 -6.98 -9.92
CA ARG A 350 -5.93 -7.77 -10.55
C ARG A 350 -4.99 -8.32 -9.49
N TYR A 351 -4.43 -9.48 -9.74
CA TYR A 351 -3.36 -10.01 -8.90
C TYR A 351 -2.04 -9.30 -9.22
N TYR A 352 -1.73 -9.16 -10.51
CA TYR A 352 -0.57 -8.43 -10.99
C TYR A 352 -0.95 -7.20 -11.80
N LEU A 353 -0.20 -6.12 -11.58
CA LEU A 353 -0.24 -4.88 -12.37
C LEU A 353 1.03 -4.75 -13.20
N LEU A 354 0.88 -4.58 -14.52
CA LEU A 354 1.96 -4.28 -15.44
C LEU A 354 1.97 -2.79 -15.78
N LEU A 355 3.15 -2.21 -16.03
CA LEU A 355 3.26 -0.83 -16.54
C LEU A 355 2.74 -0.72 -17.98
N ASN A 356 3.12 -1.67 -18.83
CA ASN A 356 2.59 -1.79 -20.17
C ASN A 356 1.64 -2.99 -20.23
N GLN A 357 0.37 -2.71 -20.37
CA GLN A 357 -0.71 -3.71 -20.33
C GLN A 357 -1.76 -3.39 -21.39
N PRO A 358 -1.47 -3.66 -22.67
CA PRO A 358 -2.40 -3.33 -23.77
C PRO A 358 -3.57 -4.30 -23.90
N ALA A 359 -3.60 -5.40 -23.15
CA ALA A 359 -4.73 -6.33 -23.08
C ALA A 359 -4.81 -7.02 -21.71
N CYS A 360 -5.99 -7.51 -21.35
CA CYS A 360 -6.24 -8.37 -20.19
C CYS A 360 -6.97 -9.62 -20.66
N GLU A 361 -6.24 -10.70 -20.92
CA GLU A 361 -6.81 -11.97 -21.37
C GLU A 361 -6.40 -13.11 -20.45
N ASP A 362 -7.24 -14.15 -20.38
CA ASP A 362 -7.03 -15.31 -19.52
C ASP A 362 -5.87 -16.23 -19.97
N LYS A 363 -5.11 -15.83 -20.96
CA LYS A 363 -4.03 -16.61 -21.58
C LYS A 363 -2.63 -16.29 -21.08
N ASN A 364 -2.44 -15.39 -20.13
CA ASN A 364 -1.13 -14.96 -19.61
C ASN A 364 -0.13 -14.46 -20.68
N LEU A 365 -0.61 -13.95 -21.82
CA LEU A 365 0.24 -13.59 -22.95
C LEU A 365 1.16 -12.39 -22.70
N LEU A 366 0.88 -11.61 -21.67
CA LEU A 366 1.57 -10.35 -21.38
C LEU A 366 2.47 -10.44 -20.14
N PHE A 367 2.67 -11.64 -19.61
CA PHE A 367 3.27 -11.83 -18.31
C PHE A 367 4.57 -12.63 -18.41
N ALA A 368 5.70 -11.98 -18.14
CA ALA A 368 7.03 -12.59 -18.29
C ALA A 368 7.33 -13.65 -17.22
N ASN A 369 6.59 -13.62 -16.10
CA ASN A 369 6.80 -14.52 -14.97
C ASN A 369 5.43 -14.89 -14.39
N ASN A 370 5.07 -16.15 -14.29
CA ASN A 370 3.69 -16.62 -14.16
C ASN A 370 3.39 -17.38 -12.87
N GLY A 371 3.89 -16.91 -11.74
CA GLY A 371 3.66 -17.58 -10.46
C GLY A 371 2.19 -17.77 -10.09
N ALA A 372 1.27 -16.90 -10.53
CA ALA A 372 -0.12 -16.88 -10.11
C ALA A 372 -1.14 -17.47 -11.12
N GLY A 373 -0.67 -18.13 -12.17
CA GLY A 373 -1.55 -18.82 -13.13
C GLY A 373 -2.35 -17.90 -14.06
N THR A 374 -3.30 -18.49 -14.78
CA THR A 374 -4.14 -17.79 -15.77
C THR A 374 -5.05 -16.76 -15.10
N GLY A 375 -5.28 -15.64 -15.78
CA GLY A 375 -6.20 -14.60 -15.33
C GLY A 375 -5.68 -13.66 -14.26
N ALA A 376 -4.40 -13.75 -13.87
CA ALA A 376 -3.81 -12.88 -12.86
C ALA A 376 -3.85 -11.37 -13.22
N ILE A 377 -3.89 -11.03 -14.51
CA ILE A 377 -3.98 -9.65 -14.99
C ILE A 377 -5.41 -9.23 -15.38
N CYS A 378 -6.37 -10.15 -15.39
CA CYS A 378 -7.77 -9.89 -15.72
C CYS A 378 -8.50 -9.37 -14.48
N PRO A 379 -9.20 -8.22 -14.55
CA PRO A 379 -9.95 -7.76 -13.39
C PRO A 379 -11.16 -8.65 -13.12
N GLY A 380 -11.31 -9.02 -11.87
CA GLY A 380 -12.42 -9.86 -11.41
C GLY A 380 -12.36 -10.12 -9.91
N PRO A 381 -13.37 -10.78 -9.33
CA PRO A 381 -13.40 -11.10 -7.91
C PRO A 381 -12.34 -12.14 -7.53
N HIS A 382 -11.97 -13.02 -8.46
CA HIS A 382 -11.05 -14.15 -8.26
C HIS A 382 -9.81 -14.04 -9.17
N ALA A 383 -9.05 -12.96 -9.07
CA ALA A 383 -7.81 -12.81 -9.83
C ALA A 383 -6.64 -13.46 -9.09
N GLY A 384 -5.95 -14.41 -9.72
CA GLY A 384 -4.76 -15.08 -9.19
C GLY A 384 -4.99 -15.86 -7.89
N PHE A 385 -4.00 -15.92 -7.01
CA PHE A 385 -4.07 -16.60 -5.73
C PHE A 385 -4.90 -15.84 -4.71
N GLY A 386 -5.43 -16.52 -3.68
CA GLY A 386 -6.42 -15.96 -2.75
C GLY A 386 -5.94 -14.87 -1.80
N CYS A 387 -4.62 -14.69 -1.61
CA CYS A 387 -4.07 -13.70 -0.69
C CYS A 387 -4.47 -12.27 -1.09
N CYS A 388 -4.31 -11.89 -2.36
CA CYS A 388 -4.58 -10.51 -2.81
C CYS A 388 -6.04 -10.11 -2.67
N ARG A 389 -6.98 -11.02 -3.02
CA ARG A 389 -8.43 -10.73 -2.88
C ARG A 389 -8.86 -10.54 -1.43
N SER A 390 -8.07 -11.05 -0.49
CA SER A 390 -8.34 -10.92 0.94
C SER A 390 -7.58 -9.74 1.57
N ASN A 391 -6.39 -9.39 1.08
CA ASN A 391 -5.52 -8.39 1.69
C ASN A 391 -5.79 -6.95 1.24
N TRP A 392 -6.18 -6.72 0.00
CA TRP A 392 -6.26 -5.37 -0.59
C TRP A 392 -7.22 -4.40 0.14
N HIS A 393 -8.19 -4.93 0.86
CA HIS A 393 -9.25 -4.16 1.54
C HIS A 393 -8.71 -3.12 2.53
N VAL A 394 -7.52 -3.32 3.08
CA VAL A 394 -6.89 -2.45 4.08
C VAL A 394 -6.17 -1.24 3.47
N ALA A 395 -5.82 -1.29 2.18
CA ALA A 395 -4.91 -0.34 1.56
C ALA A 395 -5.43 1.12 1.59
N TRP A 396 -6.62 1.39 1.05
CA TRP A 396 -7.19 2.74 1.05
C TRP A 396 -7.46 3.28 2.45
N PRO A 397 -8.05 2.53 3.40
CA PRO A 397 -8.21 3.01 4.78
C PRO A 397 -6.89 3.35 5.46
N LYS A 398 -5.83 2.56 5.26
CA LYS A 398 -4.51 2.85 5.83
C LYS A 398 -3.84 4.07 5.18
N PHE A 399 -4.05 4.30 3.89
CA PHE A 399 -3.65 5.54 3.25
C PHE A 399 -4.34 6.76 3.88
N VAL A 400 -5.65 6.68 4.12
CA VAL A 400 -6.37 7.77 4.83
C VAL A 400 -5.79 7.98 6.23
N GLN A 401 -5.46 6.91 6.95
CA GLN A 401 -4.84 6.99 8.27
C GLN A 401 -3.46 7.68 8.23
N ALA A 402 -2.71 7.53 7.12
CA ALA A 402 -1.43 8.17 6.92
C ALA A 402 -1.51 9.67 6.57
N MET A 403 -2.68 10.20 6.21
CA MET A 403 -2.80 11.60 5.77
C MET A 403 -2.45 12.60 6.86
N TRP A 404 -2.81 12.30 8.10
CA TRP A 404 -2.56 13.16 9.24
C TRP A 404 -1.90 12.39 10.36
N MET A 405 -0.84 12.93 10.92
CA MET A 405 -0.15 12.36 12.08
C MET A 405 0.13 13.44 13.11
N ARG A 406 0.30 13.06 14.37
CA ARG A 406 0.83 13.98 15.37
C ARG A 406 2.31 14.19 15.11
N ARG A 407 2.76 15.44 15.29
CA ARG A 407 4.16 15.80 15.26
C ARG A 407 4.40 16.85 16.33
N GLU A 408 5.35 16.60 17.23
CA GLU A 408 5.55 17.45 18.40
C GLU A 408 4.21 17.61 19.15
N ASP A 409 3.88 18.83 19.60
CA ASP A 409 2.61 19.15 20.25
C ASP A 409 1.49 19.52 19.25
N GLY A 410 1.67 19.23 17.96
CA GLY A 410 0.77 19.64 16.89
C GLY A 410 0.41 18.53 15.92
N LEU A 411 0.12 18.91 14.69
CA LEU A 411 -0.33 18.04 13.62
C LEU A 411 0.50 18.21 12.35
N ALA A 412 0.71 17.13 11.63
CA ALA A 412 1.30 17.10 10.30
C ALA A 412 0.30 16.58 9.27
N LEU A 413 0.09 17.32 8.18
CA LEU A 413 -0.48 16.81 6.94
C LEU A 413 0.65 16.12 6.18
N VAL A 414 0.66 14.80 6.23
CA VAL A 414 1.74 13.92 5.74
C VAL A 414 1.49 13.51 4.30
N ALA A 415 0.32 12.92 4.02
CA ALA A 415 -0.09 12.58 2.66
C ALA A 415 -1.27 13.46 2.23
N HIS A 416 -1.23 13.94 0.98
CA HIS A 416 -2.23 14.87 0.49
C HIS A 416 -3.46 14.16 -0.09
N GLY A 417 -4.62 14.75 0.20
CA GLY A 417 -5.94 14.38 -0.31
C GLY A 417 -7.03 15.10 0.47
N PRO A 418 -8.24 15.17 -0.08
CA PRO A 418 -9.36 15.81 0.61
C PRO A 418 -9.74 15.00 1.85
N SER A 419 -9.54 15.62 3.02
CA SER A 419 -9.74 14.95 4.32
C SER A 419 -9.94 15.93 5.45
N SER A 420 -10.53 15.46 6.54
CA SER A 420 -10.56 16.18 7.82
C SER A 420 -9.99 15.31 8.93
N VAL A 421 -9.40 15.94 9.94
CA VAL A 421 -8.89 15.31 11.14
C VAL A 421 -9.51 15.94 12.37
N ALA A 422 -9.99 15.11 13.29
CA ALA A 422 -10.46 15.53 14.60
C ALA A 422 -9.63 14.84 15.68
N THR A 423 -8.99 15.62 16.55
CA THR A 423 -8.14 15.10 17.63
C THR A 423 -8.05 16.09 18.77
N ARG A 424 -7.56 15.61 19.93
CA ARG A 424 -7.28 16.46 21.07
C ARG A 424 -5.80 16.77 21.14
N LEU A 425 -5.45 18.05 21.16
CA LEU A 425 -4.10 18.58 21.43
C LEU A 425 -4.02 19.14 22.84
N ALA A 426 -2.86 19.63 23.24
CA ALA A 426 -2.68 20.28 24.55
C ALA A 426 -3.61 21.51 24.72
N CYS A 427 -3.89 22.22 23.63
CA CYS A 427 -4.81 23.38 23.63
C CYS A 427 -6.31 23.00 23.62
N GLY A 428 -6.67 21.72 23.55
CA GLY A 428 -8.05 21.24 23.51
C GLY A 428 -8.40 20.44 22.26
N ASP A 429 -9.69 20.24 22.02
CA ASP A 429 -10.19 19.54 20.83
C ASP A 429 -10.10 20.43 19.59
N VAL A 430 -9.51 19.91 18.53
CA VAL A 430 -9.34 20.63 17.26
C VAL A 430 -9.84 19.78 16.09
N THR A 431 -10.41 20.46 15.10
CA THR A 431 -10.75 19.84 13.81
C THR A 431 -10.12 20.67 12.69
N LEU A 432 -9.29 20.01 11.87
CA LEU A 432 -8.70 20.61 10.67
C LEU A 432 -9.22 19.90 9.42
N ARG A 433 -9.22 20.64 8.29
CA ARG A 433 -9.63 20.12 6.98
C ARG A 433 -8.58 20.47 5.94
N ALA A 434 -8.22 19.49 5.11
CA ALA A 434 -7.45 19.68 3.88
C ALA A 434 -8.43 19.81 2.71
N GLU A 435 -8.61 21.05 2.25
CA GLU A 435 -9.43 21.40 1.08
C GLU A 435 -8.54 21.37 -0.16
N THR A 436 -8.75 20.39 -1.04
CA THR A 436 -7.86 20.19 -2.19
C THR A 436 -8.52 19.36 -3.29
N GLY A 437 -8.10 19.60 -4.54
CA GLY A 437 -8.36 18.74 -5.69
C GLY A 437 -7.25 17.71 -5.97
N TYR A 438 -6.34 17.50 -5.02
CA TYR A 438 -5.25 16.53 -5.12
C TYR A 438 -5.79 15.10 -5.39
N PRO A 439 -5.16 14.32 -6.25
CA PRO A 439 -3.84 14.47 -6.87
C PRO A 439 -3.78 15.22 -8.21
N ARG A 440 -4.90 15.78 -8.68
CA ARG A 440 -4.94 16.49 -9.99
C ARG A 440 -4.63 17.98 -9.88
N SER A 441 -4.79 18.57 -8.71
CA SER A 441 -4.47 19.97 -8.40
C SER A 441 -3.39 20.03 -7.33
N GLY A 442 -2.40 20.92 -7.51
CA GLY A 442 -1.35 21.18 -6.54
C GLY A 442 -1.77 22.14 -5.42
N ARG A 443 -3.00 22.69 -5.48
CA ARG A 443 -3.47 23.59 -4.43
C ARG A 443 -4.00 22.82 -3.24
N VAL A 444 -3.45 23.10 -2.05
CA VAL A 444 -3.83 22.50 -0.77
C VAL A 444 -4.08 23.62 0.23
N THR A 445 -5.30 23.72 0.76
CA THR A 445 -5.67 24.65 1.82
C THR A 445 -5.96 23.85 3.09
N VAL A 446 -5.21 24.10 4.15
CA VAL A 446 -5.48 23.55 5.48
C VAL A 446 -6.23 24.60 6.29
N ARG A 447 -7.43 24.25 6.72
CA ARG A 447 -8.34 25.14 7.48
C ARG A 447 -8.62 24.56 8.86
N VAL A 448 -8.62 25.42 9.88
CA VAL A 448 -9.14 25.12 11.21
C VAL A 448 -10.68 25.21 11.14
N VAL A 449 -11.37 24.09 11.30
CA VAL A 449 -12.84 24.02 11.24
C VAL A 449 -13.45 24.35 12.60
N SER A 450 -12.86 23.81 13.67
CA SER A 450 -13.31 24.05 15.04
C SER A 450 -12.16 23.90 16.03
N GLY A 451 -12.31 24.47 17.22
CA GLY A 451 -11.26 24.57 18.22
C GLY A 451 -10.27 25.67 17.85
N GLY A 452 -9.09 25.58 18.43
CA GLY A 452 -8.00 26.54 18.23
C GLY A 452 -7.00 26.51 19.38
N GLY A 453 -6.13 27.53 19.43
CA GLY A 453 -5.06 27.66 20.39
C GLY A 453 -3.68 27.52 19.74
N ARG A 454 -2.62 27.62 20.54
CA ARG A 454 -1.26 27.54 20.03
C ARG A 454 -0.81 26.12 19.80
N PHE A 455 -0.50 25.77 18.55
CA PHE A 455 0.14 24.52 18.17
C PHE A 455 0.87 24.65 16.83
N PRO A 456 1.94 23.87 16.59
CA PRO A 456 2.58 23.80 15.29
C PRO A 456 1.75 22.95 14.31
N LEU A 457 1.53 23.49 13.12
CA LEU A 457 0.99 22.77 11.98
C LEU A 457 2.13 22.55 10.98
N PHE A 458 2.31 21.29 10.58
CA PHE A 458 3.28 20.91 9.56
C PHE A 458 2.55 20.48 8.30
N VAL A 459 2.98 20.97 7.14
CA VAL A 459 2.45 20.56 5.84
C VAL A 459 3.59 20.07 4.97
N ARG A 460 3.51 18.82 4.51
CA ARG A 460 4.53 18.27 3.63
C ARG A 460 4.56 19.03 2.30
N VAL A 461 5.76 19.34 1.83
CA VAL A 461 6.02 19.89 0.50
C VAL A 461 6.55 18.74 -0.37
N PRO A 462 5.77 18.28 -1.38
CA PRO A 462 6.18 17.13 -2.19
C PRO A 462 7.49 17.38 -2.94
N ARG A 463 8.33 16.35 -3.07
CA ARG A 463 9.64 16.46 -3.79
C ARG A 463 9.48 16.85 -5.27
N TRP A 464 8.36 16.48 -5.90
CA TRP A 464 8.08 16.82 -7.30
C TRP A 464 7.71 18.29 -7.50
N ALA A 465 7.35 19.03 -6.46
CA ALA A 465 6.92 20.44 -6.56
C ALA A 465 8.04 21.40 -6.95
N ARG A 466 9.31 20.96 -6.91
CA ARG A 466 10.51 21.75 -7.28
C ARG A 466 10.60 23.11 -6.57
N LEU A 467 10.11 23.20 -5.34
CA LEU A 467 10.26 24.33 -4.45
C LEU A 467 11.56 24.21 -3.65
N SER A 468 12.04 25.30 -3.08
CA SER A 468 13.29 25.32 -2.31
C SER A 468 13.24 24.43 -1.06
N ASP A 469 12.03 24.17 -0.53
CA ASP A 469 11.78 23.31 0.62
C ASP A 469 11.09 21.98 0.21
N ALA A 470 11.14 21.61 -1.07
CA ALA A 470 10.61 20.33 -1.55
C ALA A 470 11.24 19.13 -0.84
N GLY A 471 10.43 18.13 -0.52
CA GLY A 471 10.87 16.96 0.25
C GLY A 471 10.99 17.20 1.75
N THR A 472 10.40 18.28 2.27
CA THR A 472 10.39 18.61 3.71
C THR A 472 8.98 18.86 4.24
N PHE A 473 8.89 19.27 5.49
CA PHE A 473 7.65 19.75 6.11
C PHE A 473 7.76 21.23 6.42
N ARG A 474 6.87 22.04 5.83
CA ARG A 474 6.77 23.47 6.16
C ARG A 474 6.02 23.62 7.48
N ARG A 475 6.64 24.32 8.45
CA ARG A 475 6.10 24.54 9.79
C ARG A 475 5.38 25.88 9.87
N TYR A 476 4.20 25.88 10.49
CA TYR A 476 3.42 27.06 10.84
C TYR A 476 3.14 27.04 12.35
N ASP A 477 3.79 27.88 13.12
CA ASP A 477 3.64 27.94 14.58
C ASP A 477 2.97 29.27 14.96
N ARG A 478 1.71 29.21 15.31
CA ARG A 478 0.92 30.37 15.71
C ARG A 478 -0.27 29.98 16.58
N ASP A 479 -0.95 30.99 17.14
CA ASP A 479 -2.24 30.83 17.77
C ASP A 479 -3.33 30.74 16.69
N TRP A 480 -4.01 29.60 16.64
CA TRP A 480 -5.02 29.27 15.63
C TRP A 480 -6.41 29.55 16.14
N LYS A 481 -7.31 30.01 15.26
CA LYS A 481 -8.74 30.20 15.53
C LYS A 481 -9.56 29.50 14.45
N ALA A 482 -10.77 29.12 14.78
CA ALA A 482 -11.73 28.61 13.80
C ALA A 482 -11.87 29.58 12.62
N GLY A 483 -11.78 29.08 11.40
CA GLY A 483 -11.74 29.85 10.16
C GLY A 483 -10.34 30.15 9.62
N ASP A 484 -9.29 30.13 10.46
CA ASP A 484 -7.91 30.31 9.99
C ASP A 484 -7.51 29.25 8.98
N ALA A 485 -6.70 29.65 8.00
CA ALA A 485 -6.21 28.76 6.99
C ALA A 485 -4.78 29.07 6.55
N VAL A 486 -4.11 28.09 5.99
CA VAL A 486 -2.89 28.22 5.20
C VAL A 486 -3.12 27.54 3.85
N THR A 487 -2.64 28.19 2.78
CA THR A 487 -2.72 27.65 1.43
C THR A 487 -1.32 27.50 0.85
N LEU A 488 -1.07 26.34 0.27
CA LEU A 488 0.12 26.03 -0.51
C LEU A 488 -0.32 25.72 -1.95
N ASP A 489 0.45 26.24 -2.89
CA ASP A 489 0.31 25.91 -4.32
C ASP A 489 1.59 25.19 -4.78
N PHE A 490 1.47 23.94 -5.17
CA PHE A 490 2.56 23.11 -5.67
C PHE A 490 2.54 23.14 -7.20
N PRO A 491 3.54 23.71 -7.87
CA PRO A 491 3.62 23.69 -9.33
C PRO A 491 3.61 22.25 -9.86
N MET A 492 2.70 21.93 -10.78
CA MET A 492 2.55 20.61 -11.39
C MET A 492 3.02 20.64 -12.83
N ASP A 493 4.32 20.69 -13.04
CA ASP A 493 4.92 20.59 -14.36
C ASP A 493 4.91 19.14 -14.86
N ILE A 494 4.95 18.99 -16.19
CA ILE A 494 5.20 17.69 -16.81
C ILE A 494 6.68 17.33 -16.61
N ALA A 495 6.94 16.13 -16.15
CA ALA A 495 8.28 15.58 -15.97
C ALA A 495 8.37 14.19 -16.62
N LEU A 496 9.56 13.82 -17.06
CA LEU A 496 9.86 12.51 -17.60
C LEU A 496 10.66 11.70 -16.60
N VAL A 497 10.23 10.44 -16.42
CA VAL A 497 10.94 9.46 -15.57
C VAL A 497 11.50 8.38 -16.49
N ARG A 498 12.84 8.21 -16.46
CA ARG A 498 13.53 7.19 -17.28
C ARG A 498 13.28 5.79 -16.71
N GLY A 499 12.95 4.86 -17.59
CA GLY A 499 12.76 3.45 -17.31
C GLY A 499 13.77 2.54 -18.00
N ALA A 500 13.40 1.25 -18.13
CA ALA A 500 14.20 0.29 -18.90
C ALA A 500 14.30 0.72 -20.38
N ASN A 501 15.42 0.36 -21.04
CA ASN A 501 15.69 0.66 -22.46
C ASN A 501 15.66 2.16 -22.79
N ASP A 502 15.94 3.00 -21.80
CA ASP A 502 15.84 4.47 -21.89
C ASP A 502 14.44 4.97 -22.28
N ALA A 503 13.41 4.14 -22.12
CA ALA A 503 12.02 4.53 -22.28
C ALA A 503 11.59 5.55 -21.22
N VAL A 504 10.54 6.31 -21.50
CA VAL A 504 10.07 7.38 -20.63
C VAL A 504 8.65 7.12 -20.12
N ALA A 505 8.42 7.40 -18.83
CA ALA A 505 7.10 7.58 -18.26
C ALA A 505 6.80 9.08 -18.10
N VAL A 506 5.57 9.48 -18.36
CA VAL A 506 5.11 10.86 -18.24
C VAL A 506 4.49 11.07 -16.87
N ARG A 507 4.98 12.05 -16.12
CA ARG A 507 4.51 12.40 -14.77
C ARG A 507 4.01 13.84 -14.74
N ARG A 508 2.96 14.10 -13.95
CA ARG A 508 2.53 15.45 -13.57
C ARG A 508 2.07 15.45 -12.11
N GLY A 509 2.80 16.15 -11.27
CA GLY A 509 2.62 16.04 -9.82
C GLY A 509 2.86 14.60 -9.37
N PRO A 510 1.99 14.01 -8.53
CA PRO A 510 2.12 12.62 -8.08
C PRO A 510 1.63 11.59 -9.12
N LEU A 511 0.95 12.03 -10.20
CA LEU A 511 0.32 11.14 -11.16
C LEU A 511 1.26 10.75 -12.30
N LEU A 512 1.28 9.46 -12.62
CA LEU A 512 1.78 8.93 -13.88
C LEU A 512 0.65 8.87 -14.92
N TYR A 513 1.02 9.07 -16.16
CA TYR A 513 0.09 9.07 -17.28
C TYR A 513 0.44 7.94 -18.25
N GLY A 514 -0.57 7.19 -18.64
CA GLY A 514 -0.48 6.16 -19.66
C GLY A 514 -1.28 6.51 -20.90
N LEU A 515 -0.94 5.89 -22.02
CA LEU A 515 -1.71 6.01 -23.27
C LEU A 515 -3.16 5.60 -23.02
N ARG A 516 -4.10 6.43 -23.44
CA ARG A 516 -5.51 6.05 -23.51
C ARG A 516 -5.70 5.09 -24.68
N ILE A 517 -5.94 3.83 -24.38
CA ILE A 517 -6.27 2.78 -25.33
C ILE A 517 -7.78 2.60 -25.32
N ALA A 518 -8.43 2.56 -26.48
CA ALA A 518 -9.85 2.21 -26.55
C ALA A 518 -10.03 0.73 -26.18
N GLU A 519 -11.03 0.46 -25.33
CA GLU A 519 -11.21 -0.81 -24.66
C GLU A 519 -12.47 -1.53 -25.15
N ASP A 520 -12.34 -2.79 -25.52
CA ASP A 520 -13.44 -3.72 -25.77
C ASP A 520 -13.55 -4.71 -24.60
N TRP A 521 -14.66 -4.63 -23.85
CA TRP A 521 -14.88 -5.36 -22.61
C TRP A 521 -15.77 -6.57 -22.82
N LYS A 522 -15.25 -7.75 -22.54
CA LYS A 522 -15.99 -9.01 -22.54
C LYS A 522 -16.30 -9.45 -21.12
N LYS A 523 -17.59 -9.46 -20.77
CA LYS A 523 -18.10 -9.92 -19.48
C LYS A 523 -18.07 -11.44 -19.39
N ILE A 524 -17.46 -11.97 -18.32
CA ILE A 524 -17.41 -13.42 -18.03
C ILE A 524 -18.07 -13.67 -16.68
N VAL A 525 -19.33 -14.08 -16.74
CA VAL A 525 -20.16 -14.34 -15.54
C VAL A 525 -19.71 -15.63 -14.85
N ARG A 526 -19.44 -16.69 -15.63
CA ARG A 526 -18.99 -17.99 -15.12
C ARG A 526 -17.51 -18.21 -15.46
N HIS A 527 -16.68 -18.38 -14.43
CA HIS A 527 -15.25 -18.63 -14.60
C HIS A 527 -14.73 -19.58 -13.52
N LYS A 528 -13.64 -20.29 -13.84
CA LYS A 528 -12.96 -21.15 -12.87
C LYS A 528 -12.24 -20.27 -11.83
N ILE A 529 -12.37 -20.62 -10.55
CA ILE A 529 -11.61 -19.98 -9.48
C ILE A 529 -10.17 -20.49 -9.56
N PRO A 530 -9.15 -19.61 -9.69
CA PRO A 530 -7.75 -20.03 -9.73
C PRO A 530 -7.38 -20.86 -8.48
N TYR A 531 -6.55 -21.89 -8.67
CA TYR A 531 -6.09 -22.80 -7.61
C TYR A 531 -7.20 -23.57 -6.88
N SER A 532 -8.42 -23.61 -7.46
CA SER A 532 -9.56 -24.33 -6.92
C SER A 532 -10.18 -25.26 -7.98
N LYS A 533 -10.95 -26.24 -7.53
CA LYS A 533 -11.84 -27.04 -8.40
C LYS A 533 -13.18 -26.35 -8.63
N GLU A 534 -13.46 -25.28 -7.91
CA GLU A 534 -14.74 -24.57 -7.89
C GLU A 534 -14.86 -23.56 -9.05
N TRP A 535 -16.09 -23.23 -9.39
CA TRP A 535 -16.46 -22.21 -10.35
C TRP A 535 -17.20 -21.08 -9.65
N SER A 536 -16.91 -19.86 -10.04
CA SER A 536 -17.70 -18.69 -9.69
C SER A 536 -18.72 -18.44 -10.79
N GLU A 537 -19.96 -18.16 -10.41
CA GLU A 537 -21.02 -17.72 -11.32
C GLU A 537 -21.77 -16.57 -10.66
N ASN A 538 -21.39 -15.34 -10.98
CA ASN A 538 -21.97 -14.14 -10.40
C ASN A 538 -22.02 -13.01 -11.45
N ALA A 539 -23.24 -12.55 -11.75
CA ALA A 539 -23.45 -11.50 -12.74
C ALA A 539 -23.11 -10.09 -12.23
N ASP A 540 -23.17 -9.88 -10.91
CA ASP A 540 -22.86 -8.59 -10.26
C ASP A 540 -21.38 -8.39 -9.99
N PHE A 541 -20.63 -9.50 -9.92
CA PHE A 541 -19.18 -9.56 -9.73
C PHE A 541 -18.53 -10.45 -10.81
N PRO A 542 -18.57 -10.02 -12.08
CA PRO A 542 -17.99 -10.80 -13.18
C PRO A 542 -16.47 -10.64 -13.23
N LYS A 543 -15.84 -11.60 -13.91
CA LYS A 543 -14.49 -11.44 -14.46
C LYS A 543 -14.58 -10.72 -15.81
N TRP A 544 -13.56 -9.95 -16.15
CA TRP A 544 -13.48 -9.24 -17.41
C TRP A 544 -12.25 -9.62 -18.22
N GLU A 545 -12.42 -9.92 -19.50
CA GLU A 545 -11.37 -9.82 -20.50
C GLU A 545 -11.51 -8.47 -21.21
N ILE A 546 -10.37 -7.79 -21.45
CA ILE A 546 -10.35 -6.47 -22.06
C ILE A 546 -9.33 -6.49 -23.20
N ARG A 547 -9.76 -6.12 -24.41
CA ARG A 547 -8.93 -6.05 -25.60
C ARG A 547 -8.79 -4.62 -26.10
N PRO A 548 -7.65 -4.28 -26.73
CA PRO A 548 -7.51 -2.98 -27.36
C PRO A 548 -8.35 -2.93 -28.64
N SER A 549 -9.11 -1.85 -28.82
CA SER A 549 -9.80 -1.52 -30.08
C SER A 549 -9.22 -0.29 -30.78
N SER A 550 -8.08 0.20 -30.29
CA SER A 550 -7.25 1.23 -30.93
C SER A 550 -5.78 0.83 -30.93
N PRO A 551 -4.94 1.42 -31.80
CA PRO A 551 -3.49 1.24 -31.76
C PRO A 551 -2.91 1.63 -30.40
N TRP A 552 -1.82 0.95 -29.99
CA TRP A 552 -1.11 1.22 -28.74
C TRP A 552 0.42 1.28 -28.89
N ASN A 553 0.96 0.98 -30.06
CA ASN A 553 2.37 0.88 -30.38
C ASN A 553 3.00 2.24 -30.73
N TYR A 554 2.91 3.19 -29.82
CA TYR A 554 3.39 4.56 -30.01
C TYR A 554 4.77 4.80 -29.39
N ALA A 555 5.60 5.57 -30.10
CA ALA A 555 6.75 6.28 -29.55
C ALA A 555 6.41 7.76 -29.39
N LEU A 556 6.79 8.37 -28.28
CA LEU A 556 6.56 9.80 -28.04
C LEU A 556 7.58 10.64 -28.82
N VAL A 557 7.13 11.76 -29.40
CA VAL A 557 8.02 12.70 -30.08
C VAL A 557 8.65 13.64 -29.04
N MET A 558 9.97 13.67 -29.05
CA MET A 558 10.75 14.57 -28.19
C MET A 558 11.32 15.72 -29.01
N LYS A 559 11.38 16.90 -28.41
CA LYS A 559 12.05 18.07 -28.98
C LYS A 559 12.79 18.78 -27.86
N ASP A 560 14.09 18.98 -28.00
CA ASP A 560 14.94 19.63 -27.00
C ASP A 560 14.80 19.00 -25.60
N GLY A 561 14.67 17.66 -25.54
CA GLY A 561 14.51 16.90 -24.30
C GLY A 561 13.13 16.97 -23.63
N GLN A 562 12.14 17.59 -24.28
CA GLN A 562 10.77 17.72 -23.80
C GLN A 562 9.76 17.04 -24.74
N LEU A 563 8.56 16.76 -24.23
CA LEU A 563 7.47 16.20 -25.05
C LEU A 563 6.96 17.24 -26.06
N ALA A 564 6.99 16.89 -27.34
CA ALA A 564 6.47 17.76 -28.39
C ALA A 564 4.95 17.92 -28.28
N GLY A 565 4.46 19.15 -28.36
CA GLY A 565 3.05 19.48 -28.35
C GLY A 565 2.30 19.11 -27.08
N ALA A 566 3.01 19.04 -25.95
CA ALA A 566 2.41 18.71 -24.65
C ALA A 566 1.40 19.78 -24.22
N ASP A 567 0.16 19.35 -23.94
CA ASP A 567 -0.96 20.22 -23.60
C ASP A 567 -1.83 19.54 -22.52
N VAL A 568 -1.90 20.16 -21.34
CA VAL A 568 -2.67 19.65 -20.19
C VAL A 568 -4.12 20.10 -20.33
N ARG A 569 -5.05 19.14 -20.32
CA ARG A 569 -6.49 19.35 -20.47
C ARG A 569 -7.27 18.94 -19.22
N ASP A 570 -8.48 19.46 -19.10
CA ASP A 570 -9.48 19.08 -18.10
C ASP A 570 -8.93 19.03 -16.64
N GLY A 571 -8.15 20.04 -16.27
CA GLY A 571 -7.57 20.10 -14.92
C GLY A 571 -6.61 18.94 -14.62
N GLY A 572 -5.91 18.41 -15.63
CA GLY A 572 -4.96 17.31 -15.47
C GLY A 572 -5.58 15.91 -15.60
N ARG A 573 -6.77 15.80 -16.17
CA ARG A 573 -7.35 14.50 -16.52
C ARG A 573 -6.80 13.91 -17.80
N GLU A 574 -6.23 14.77 -18.66
CA GLU A 574 -5.65 14.40 -19.96
C GLU A 574 -4.40 15.24 -20.23
N ILE A 575 -3.40 14.62 -20.82
CA ILE A 575 -2.26 15.29 -21.45
C ILE A 575 -2.24 14.86 -22.91
N ARG A 576 -2.33 15.82 -23.84
CA ARG A 576 -2.14 15.56 -25.28
C ARG A 576 -0.67 15.74 -25.62
N VAL A 577 -0.14 14.85 -26.46
CA VAL A 577 1.26 14.86 -26.90
C VAL A 577 1.36 14.42 -28.35
N ARG A 578 2.47 14.78 -29.02
CA ARG A 578 2.79 14.25 -30.34
C ARG A 578 3.42 12.87 -30.20
N ALA A 579 3.01 11.95 -31.04
CA ALA A 579 3.52 10.59 -31.08
C ALA A 579 3.55 10.05 -32.52
N VAL A 580 4.31 9.00 -32.74
CA VAL A 580 4.38 8.25 -33.99
C VAL A 580 4.12 6.77 -33.67
N ARG A 581 3.44 6.06 -34.56
CA ARG A 581 3.35 4.60 -34.45
C ARG A 581 4.62 3.94 -34.95
N THR A 582 5.01 2.86 -34.31
CA THR A 582 6.19 2.08 -34.69
C THR A 582 5.91 0.58 -34.59
N GLU A 583 6.32 -0.18 -35.60
CA GLU A 583 6.25 -1.65 -35.65
C GLU A 583 7.58 -2.30 -35.27
N PHE A 584 8.31 -1.66 -34.40
CA PHE A 584 9.68 -2.02 -34.07
C PHE A 584 9.80 -3.39 -33.42
N ALA A 585 10.57 -4.33 -34.01
CA ALA A 585 11.03 -5.60 -33.44
C ALA A 585 9.98 -6.38 -32.58
N GLY A 586 8.72 -6.39 -33.00
CA GLY A 586 7.61 -7.01 -32.26
C GLY A 586 6.85 -6.08 -31.32
N TRP A 587 7.26 -4.81 -31.21
CA TRP A 587 6.47 -3.78 -30.53
C TRP A 587 5.14 -3.59 -31.28
N GLY A 588 4.04 -3.78 -30.55
CA GLY A 588 2.71 -3.76 -31.17
C GLY A 588 2.04 -5.13 -31.32
N TYR A 589 2.78 -6.21 -31.12
CA TYR A 589 2.25 -7.58 -31.20
C TYR A 589 2.37 -8.31 -29.86
N MET A 590 1.33 -9.04 -29.50
CA MET A 590 1.34 -9.98 -28.38
C MET A 590 1.84 -11.33 -28.90
N ARG A 591 3.05 -11.71 -28.53
CA ARG A 591 3.69 -12.95 -29.00
C ARG A 591 3.37 -14.12 -28.08
N ALA A 592 2.90 -15.20 -28.62
CA ALA A 592 2.63 -16.44 -27.87
C ALA A 592 3.92 -17.14 -27.41
N ASP A 593 5.02 -17.02 -28.18
CA ASP A 593 6.32 -17.62 -27.90
C ASP A 593 7.20 -16.79 -26.92
N ALA A 594 6.86 -15.52 -26.72
CA ALA A 594 7.53 -14.61 -25.80
C ALA A 594 6.50 -13.70 -25.09
N PRO A 595 5.59 -14.27 -24.32
CA PRO A 595 4.54 -13.51 -23.67
C PRO A 595 5.15 -12.48 -22.70
N GLY A 596 4.59 -11.30 -22.70
CA GLY A 596 5.04 -10.18 -21.86
C GLY A 596 6.19 -9.36 -22.44
N ARG A 597 7.21 -9.97 -23.01
CA ARG A 597 8.37 -9.23 -23.54
C ARG A 597 8.06 -8.45 -24.82
N ALA A 598 7.04 -8.85 -25.57
CA ALA A 598 6.59 -8.15 -26.77
C ALA A 598 6.04 -6.73 -26.49
N ILE A 599 5.74 -6.41 -25.23
CA ILE A 599 5.27 -5.08 -24.80
C ILE A 599 6.32 -4.29 -24.01
N ASP A 600 7.53 -4.80 -23.88
CA ASP A 600 8.66 -4.00 -23.42
C ASP A 600 9.05 -3.00 -24.50
N PRO A 601 9.26 -1.72 -24.15
CA PRO A 601 9.61 -0.73 -25.14
C PRO A 601 10.95 -1.06 -25.79
N PRO A 602 11.11 -0.84 -27.12
CA PRO A 602 12.41 -0.93 -27.75
C PRO A 602 13.37 0.12 -27.17
N ALA A 603 14.67 -0.09 -27.39
CA ALA A 603 15.67 0.90 -26.98
C ALA A 603 15.39 2.26 -27.62
N SER A 604 15.52 3.31 -26.83
CA SER A 604 15.25 4.68 -27.27
C SER A 604 16.55 5.49 -27.40
N PRO A 605 16.63 6.48 -28.33
CA PRO A 605 15.59 6.82 -29.30
C PRO A 605 15.40 5.75 -30.37
N VAL A 606 14.16 5.54 -30.84
CA VAL A 606 13.88 4.66 -31.97
C VAL A 606 14.15 5.35 -33.29
N ASP A 607 14.46 4.57 -34.33
CA ASP A 607 14.72 5.10 -35.67
C ASP A 607 13.43 5.66 -36.29
N ARG A 608 13.39 6.97 -36.53
CA ARG A 608 12.22 7.64 -37.10
C ARG A 608 11.85 7.14 -38.50
N ARG A 609 12.77 6.56 -39.23
CA ARG A 609 12.53 6.03 -40.60
C ARG A 609 11.56 4.85 -40.63
N VAL A 610 11.37 4.16 -39.50
CA VAL A 610 10.44 3.04 -39.36
C VAL A 610 9.13 3.46 -38.69
N CYS A 611 8.87 4.75 -38.54
CA CYS A 611 7.70 5.31 -37.89
C CYS A 611 6.70 5.90 -38.88
N THR A 612 5.43 5.99 -38.46
CA THR A 612 4.38 6.70 -39.24
C THR A 612 4.56 8.22 -39.17
N ALA A 613 3.68 8.96 -39.87
CA ALA A 613 3.52 10.39 -39.65
C ALA A 613 3.12 10.69 -38.21
N GLU A 614 3.46 11.90 -37.73
CA GLU A 614 3.08 12.35 -36.38
C GLU A 614 1.57 12.51 -36.24
N GLU A 615 1.06 12.03 -35.13
CA GLU A 615 -0.32 12.27 -34.72
C GLU A 615 -0.37 12.73 -33.24
N THR A 616 -1.52 13.21 -32.79
CA THR A 616 -1.73 13.60 -31.40
C THR A 616 -2.40 12.45 -30.68
N VAL A 617 -1.82 12.02 -29.56
CA VAL A 617 -2.37 10.99 -28.68
C VAL A 617 -2.73 11.57 -27.31
N SER A 618 -3.66 10.92 -26.62
CA SER A 618 -4.11 11.29 -25.28
C SER A 618 -3.49 10.37 -24.24
N LEU A 619 -2.87 10.96 -23.23
CA LEU A 619 -2.40 10.29 -22.04
C LEU A 619 -3.34 10.61 -20.87
N VAL A 620 -3.68 9.61 -20.06
CA VAL A 620 -4.56 9.74 -18.90
C VAL A 620 -3.87 9.22 -17.63
N PRO A 621 -4.29 9.67 -16.42
CA PRO A 621 -3.76 9.11 -15.19
C PRO A 621 -3.85 7.59 -15.17
N LEU A 622 -2.81 6.94 -14.65
CA LEU A 622 -2.67 5.48 -14.65
C LEU A 622 -3.90 4.77 -14.05
N GLY A 623 -4.47 5.34 -12.99
CA GLY A 623 -5.66 4.80 -12.34
C GLY A 623 -6.98 5.00 -13.10
N ASP A 624 -6.98 5.76 -14.20
CA ASP A 624 -8.18 6.04 -15.01
C ASP A 624 -8.25 5.14 -16.26
N ALA A 625 -7.26 4.26 -16.51
CA ALA A 625 -7.20 3.36 -17.66
C ALA A 625 -7.01 1.91 -17.23
N GLN A 626 -7.79 1.01 -17.83
CA GLN A 626 -7.63 -0.43 -17.59
C GLN A 626 -6.59 -1.04 -18.52
N LEU A 627 -6.54 -0.63 -19.78
CA LEU A 627 -5.45 -0.90 -20.72
C LEU A 627 -4.54 0.32 -20.81
N ARG A 628 -3.22 0.10 -20.90
CA ARG A 628 -2.25 1.19 -20.85
C ARG A 628 -0.91 0.85 -21.47
N ILE A 629 -0.23 1.87 -21.95
CA ILE A 629 1.22 1.94 -22.11
C ILE A 629 1.70 3.09 -21.22
N THR A 630 2.59 2.80 -20.28
CA THR A 630 3.11 3.79 -19.31
C THR A 630 4.58 4.09 -19.56
N LEU A 631 5.36 3.09 -19.99
CA LEU A 631 6.73 3.26 -20.45
C LEU A 631 6.74 3.29 -21.97
N PHE A 632 7.10 4.44 -22.54
CA PHE A 632 7.10 4.69 -23.95
C PHE A 632 8.52 4.72 -24.50
N PRO A 633 8.78 4.10 -25.68
CA PRO A 633 9.91 4.51 -26.48
C PRO A 633 9.70 5.94 -26.99
N TRP A 634 10.75 6.59 -27.44
CA TRP A 634 10.67 7.96 -27.94
C TRP A 634 11.54 8.15 -29.19
N VAL A 635 11.21 9.19 -29.99
CA VAL A 635 11.93 9.66 -31.15
C VAL A 635 12.24 11.14 -31.02
N GLU A 636 13.29 11.61 -31.71
CA GLU A 636 13.61 13.03 -31.84
C GLU A 636 12.87 13.69 -32.99
#